data_c6027eaa8148e1e4f06c1b6e08489b27
#
_entry.id   c6027eaa8148e1e4f06c1b6e08489b27
#
_cell.length_a   1.000
_cell.length_b   1.000
_cell.length_c   1.000
_cell.angle_alpha   90.00
_cell.angle_beta   90.00
_cell.angle_gamma   90.00
#
_symmetry.space_group_name_H-M   'P 1'
#
loop_
_entity.id
_entity.type
_entity.pdbx_description
1 polymer ?
#
loop_
_entity_poly.entity_id
_entity_poly.type
_entity_poly.pdbx_seq_one_letter_code
_entity_poly.pdbx_strand_id
1 'polypeptide(L)'
;MSFHFHLFILATLLTLTCTNGRSVSSADIAVINPQVGNKVNALIIAPVPTETTIGLDCVTTPIDGASVVTNTPMSDETEGHEVGNHYGHLNANHKAENVKRYRVAAIEFHRVETPFIIAVWILSASLAKIGFHMAPQLNQMFPESCLLIVVGVVIGLLLLLTTNIHIHPLTPDTFFLYMLPPIILDAGYFMPNRLFFDHLGTILLFAVIGTIFNTLSIGISLWAVGQSGMFGPHCPLLEMLLFAALISAVDPVAVLAVFEEIHVNEILYIVVFGESLLNDAVTVVLYHMFEAYSEMGHNNVLYVDLLSGLASFFVVAIGGTFIGVVWGFLTGFVTRFTNEVRVIEPIFIFVMAYLAYLNAEIFHMSGILAITFCGITMKNYVEANISHKSHTTVKYAMKMLSSSSETIIFMFLGIATISDTHVWNTAFVILTIFFCSLYRTLGVIILTAIVNHFRIYKLTTVDKFVMCYGGLRGAVAFALVLLIDPKFVKLQPMFVTTTIAVIYFTVFFQGITIKPLVKILNVKTGEKKKPSMNERIHERLMDHVMAGVEDILGRHGNHHVRDRFKRFDNRFIRPYILRDHKQGAEPKILETYSKLAMKDAMEFMRRNASTIGGGSITGTDSMSAIFRNYTTGNLNGR
;
A
#
# COMPACT_ATOMS: atom_id res chain seq x y z
N MET A 1 -16.08 -23.53 -22.18
CA MET A 1 -16.20 -22.39 -21.23
C MET A 1 -17.37 -22.53 -20.27
N SER A 2 -18.58 -22.88 -20.72
CA SER A 2 -19.74 -23.09 -19.83
C SER A 2 -19.51 -24.19 -18.75
N PHE A 3 -18.81 -25.27 -19.07
CA PHE A 3 -18.60 -26.41 -18.16
C PHE A 3 -17.67 -26.10 -16.98
N HIS A 4 -16.64 -25.28 -17.19
CA HIS A 4 -15.71 -24.86 -16.10
C HIS A 4 -16.32 -23.81 -15.19
N PHE A 5 -17.22 -22.97 -15.71
CA PHE A 5 -17.96 -21.98 -14.91
C PHE A 5 -18.98 -22.66 -13.98
N HIS A 6 -19.67 -23.69 -14.47
CA HIS A 6 -20.57 -24.51 -13.64
C HIS A 6 -19.82 -25.33 -12.60
N LEU A 7 -18.62 -25.83 -12.93
CA LEU A 7 -17.79 -26.56 -11.96
C LEU A 7 -17.25 -25.64 -10.84
N PHE A 8 -16.94 -24.39 -11.18
CA PHE A 8 -16.51 -23.38 -10.22
C PHE A 8 -17.67 -22.95 -9.29
N ILE A 9 -18.85 -22.72 -9.84
CA ILE A 9 -20.05 -22.43 -9.06
C ILE A 9 -20.39 -23.64 -8.15
N LEU A 10 -20.27 -24.86 -8.65
CA LEU A 10 -20.52 -26.07 -7.86
C LEU A 10 -19.47 -26.26 -6.75
N ALA A 11 -18.21 -25.96 -7.00
CA ALA A 11 -17.14 -26.02 -6.00
C ALA A 11 -17.33 -24.95 -4.92
N THR A 12 -17.71 -23.72 -5.29
CA THR A 12 -18.01 -22.65 -4.33
C THR A 12 -19.30 -22.92 -3.55
N LEU A 13 -20.33 -23.50 -4.17
CA LEU A 13 -21.57 -23.92 -3.51
C LEU A 13 -21.31 -25.09 -2.53
N LEU A 14 -20.53 -26.10 -2.92
CA LEU A 14 -20.15 -27.21 -2.04
C LEU A 14 -19.34 -26.75 -0.83
N THR A 15 -18.46 -25.77 -1.01
CA THR A 15 -17.68 -25.22 0.11
C THR A 15 -18.53 -24.39 1.05
N LEU A 16 -19.48 -23.62 0.54
CA LEU A 16 -20.40 -22.79 1.33
C LEU A 16 -21.44 -23.62 2.09
N THR A 17 -21.90 -24.74 1.54
CA THR A 17 -22.81 -25.66 2.24
C THR A 17 -22.11 -26.46 3.32
N CYS A 18 -20.80 -26.74 3.19
CA CYS A 18 -19.99 -27.37 4.24
C CYS A 18 -19.76 -26.46 5.45
N THR A 19 -19.80 -25.11 5.29
CA THR A 19 -19.65 -24.18 6.42
C THR A 19 -20.83 -24.20 7.39
N ASN A 20 -22.01 -24.61 6.93
CA ASN A 20 -23.23 -24.62 7.75
C ASN A 20 -23.50 -25.92 8.52
N GLY A 21 -22.58 -26.89 8.52
CA GLY A 21 -22.76 -28.15 9.26
C GLY A 21 -23.93 -29.03 8.79
N ARG A 22 -24.56 -28.73 7.66
CA ARG A 22 -25.57 -29.57 7.04
C ARG A 22 -24.90 -30.54 6.08
N SER A 23 -25.13 -31.84 6.32
CA SER A 23 -24.79 -32.86 5.31
C SER A 23 -25.65 -32.65 4.06
N VAL A 24 -25.00 -32.41 2.94
CA VAL A 24 -25.68 -32.34 1.63
C VAL A 24 -26.30 -33.69 1.35
N SER A 25 -27.63 -33.76 1.30
CA SER A 25 -28.36 -34.96 0.87
C SER A 25 -28.19 -35.11 -0.64
N SER A 26 -28.04 -36.36 -1.10
CA SER A 26 -28.00 -36.66 -2.53
C SER A 26 -29.24 -36.20 -3.32
N ALA A 27 -30.32 -35.87 -2.61
CA ALA A 27 -31.53 -35.28 -3.20
C ALA A 27 -31.36 -33.80 -3.60
N ASP A 28 -30.54 -33.04 -2.88
CA ASP A 28 -30.32 -31.62 -3.14
C ASP A 28 -29.49 -31.38 -4.40
N ILE A 29 -28.64 -32.35 -4.77
CA ILE A 29 -27.81 -32.32 -5.98
C ILE A 29 -28.61 -32.68 -7.24
N ALA A 30 -29.65 -33.52 -7.10
CA ALA A 30 -30.48 -33.98 -8.22
C ALA A 30 -31.43 -32.88 -8.76
N VAL A 31 -31.79 -31.88 -7.92
CA VAL A 31 -32.66 -30.75 -8.30
C VAL A 31 -31.91 -29.74 -9.18
N ILE A 32 -30.57 -29.70 -9.11
CA ILE A 32 -29.75 -28.69 -9.82
C ILE A 32 -29.37 -29.17 -11.23
N ASN A 33 -29.17 -30.48 -11.45
CA ASN A 33 -28.94 -31.02 -12.79
C ASN A 33 -29.09 -32.57 -12.83
N PRO A 34 -30.12 -33.13 -13.51
CA PRO A 34 -30.39 -34.56 -13.51
C PRO A 34 -29.31 -35.43 -14.16
N GLN A 35 -28.37 -34.85 -14.95
CA GLN A 35 -27.27 -35.58 -15.57
C GLN A 35 -26.04 -35.79 -14.68
N VAL A 36 -25.91 -34.99 -13.60
CA VAL A 36 -24.77 -35.07 -12.66
C VAL A 36 -25.06 -36.08 -11.55
N GLY A 37 -26.33 -36.26 -11.18
CA GLY A 37 -26.75 -37.22 -10.14
C GLY A 37 -26.34 -38.67 -10.42
N ASN A 38 -26.40 -39.09 -11.69
CA ASN A 38 -26.03 -40.46 -12.08
C ASN A 38 -24.52 -40.75 -12.07
N LYS A 39 -23.66 -39.73 -12.15
CA LYS A 39 -22.20 -39.93 -12.08
C LYS A 39 -21.67 -39.92 -10.64
N VAL A 40 -22.35 -39.23 -9.73
CA VAL A 40 -21.98 -39.21 -8.31
C VAL A 40 -22.34 -40.50 -7.60
N ASN A 41 -23.48 -41.12 -7.97
CA ASN A 41 -23.86 -42.43 -7.46
C ASN A 41 -22.94 -43.58 -7.95
N ALA A 42 -22.29 -43.43 -9.10
CA ALA A 42 -21.33 -44.43 -9.60
C ALA A 42 -19.96 -44.36 -8.89
N LEU A 43 -19.66 -43.27 -8.20
CA LEU A 43 -18.38 -43.12 -7.48
C LEU A 43 -18.46 -43.58 -6.00
N ILE A 44 -19.66 -43.79 -5.47
CA ILE A 44 -19.90 -44.16 -4.06
C ILE A 44 -20.05 -45.68 -3.87
N ILE A 45 -20.22 -46.47 -4.94
CA ILE A 45 -20.47 -47.90 -4.89
C ILE A 45 -19.30 -48.67 -5.56
N ALA A 46 -18.08 -48.53 -5.02
CA ALA A 46 -17.01 -49.49 -5.30
C ALA A 46 -16.63 -50.14 -3.94
N PRO A 47 -16.77 -51.47 -3.80
CA PRO A 47 -16.39 -52.15 -2.58
C PRO A 47 -14.86 -52.27 -2.47
N VAL A 48 -14.36 -51.94 -1.31
CA VAL A 48 -12.96 -52.16 -0.91
C VAL A 48 -12.77 -53.66 -0.62
N PRO A 49 -11.73 -54.33 -1.18
CA PRO A 49 -11.40 -55.70 -0.81
C PRO A 49 -10.80 -55.74 0.60
N THR A 50 -11.31 -56.70 1.36
CA THR A 50 -10.82 -57.15 2.67
C THR A 50 -9.51 -57.94 2.52
N GLU A 51 -8.71 -57.88 3.58
CA GLU A 51 -7.60 -58.74 4.02
C GLU A 51 -6.17 -58.32 3.73
N THR A 52 -5.45 -57.94 4.77
CA THR A 52 -4.42 -58.83 5.39
C THR A 52 -3.98 -58.31 6.75
N THR A 53 -4.14 -59.20 7.71
CA THR A 53 -3.60 -59.15 9.08
C THR A 53 -2.09 -59.35 9.07
N ILE A 54 -1.34 -58.44 9.71
CA ILE A 54 -0.04 -58.74 10.31
C ILE A 54 0.01 -58.10 11.69
N GLY A 55 0.07 -58.96 12.71
CA GLY A 55 0.31 -58.59 14.10
C GLY A 55 1.79 -58.27 14.32
N LEU A 56 2.05 -57.41 15.27
CA LEU A 56 3.31 -57.40 16.01
C LEU A 56 3.13 -56.78 17.36
N ASP A 57 3.78 -57.42 18.30
CA ASP A 57 3.61 -57.49 19.73
C ASP A 57 3.85 -56.19 20.51
N CYS A 58 3.19 -56.20 21.69
CA CYS A 58 3.43 -55.38 22.84
C CYS A 58 4.85 -55.56 23.40
N VAL A 59 5.49 -54.47 23.78
CA VAL A 59 6.47 -54.46 24.88
C VAL A 59 6.12 -53.33 25.83
N THR A 60 5.70 -53.73 26.98
CA THR A 60 5.51 -52.94 28.19
C THR A 60 6.83 -52.83 28.95
N THR A 61 7.20 -51.66 29.42
CA THR A 61 7.92 -51.50 30.69
C THR A 61 7.57 -50.18 31.36
N PRO A 62 7.33 -50.21 32.71
CA PRO A 62 7.00 -49.03 33.48
C PRO A 62 8.24 -48.47 34.18
N ILE A 63 8.27 -47.18 34.46
CA ILE A 63 9.15 -46.62 35.50
C ILE A 63 8.34 -45.63 36.35
N ASP A 64 8.42 -45.94 37.65
CA ASP A 64 7.92 -45.25 38.81
C ASP A 64 8.57 -43.89 39.06
N GLY A 65 7.88 -43.16 39.92
CA GLY A 65 8.58 -42.29 40.87
C GLY A 65 7.95 -40.91 41.06
N ALA A 66 7.00 -40.84 42.02
CA ALA A 66 7.13 -40.16 43.32
C ALA A 66 7.32 -38.63 43.22
N SER A 67 6.65 -37.81 43.90
CA SER A 67 6.08 -37.63 45.19
C SER A 67 5.72 -36.16 45.42
N VAL A 68 4.55 -35.87 45.95
CA VAL A 68 4.30 -35.25 47.26
C VAL A 68 4.71 -33.76 47.40
N VAL A 69 3.81 -32.88 47.74
CA VAL A 69 3.49 -32.32 49.07
C VAL A 69 2.57 -31.10 48.91
N THR A 70 1.34 -31.19 49.39
CA THR A 70 0.62 -30.48 50.44
C THR A 70 0.82 -28.96 50.57
N ASN A 71 -0.26 -28.20 50.64
CA ASN A 71 -0.86 -27.74 51.90
C ASN A 71 -2.04 -26.79 51.64
N THR A 72 -3.15 -27.12 52.30
CA THR A 72 -4.22 -26.24 52.75
C THR A 72 -3.74 -25.38 53.94
N PRO A 73 -4.44 -24.32 54.43
CA PRO A 73 -5.67 -24.46 55.19
C PRO A 73 -6.71 -23.31 55.03
N MET A 74 -7.99 -23.71 55.26
CA MET A 74 -8.86 -23.33 56.40
C MET A 74 -9.24 -21.87 56.66
N SER A 75 -10.53 -21.62 56.71
CA SER A 75 -11.39 -21.30 57.90
C SER A 75 -12.81 -20.99 57.39
N ASP A 76 -13.82 -21.74 57.91
CA ASP A 76 -14.76 -21.46 58.99
C ASP A 76 -15.76 -20.36 58.65
N GLU A 77 -17.01 -20.44 58.82
CA GLU A 77 -18.00 -20.90 59.83
C GLU A 77 -19.40 -20.63 59.22
N THR A 78 -20.51 -21.09 59.44
CA THR A 78 -21.27 -21.77 60.48
C THR A 78 -22.74 -21.91 60.04
N GLU A 79 -23.32 -23.01 60.44
CA GLU A 79 -24.67 -23.25 60.96
C GLU A 79 -25.95 -23.01 60.17
N GLY A 80 -26.79 -24.08 60.23
CA GLY A 80 -28.23 -23.97 60.05
C GLY A 80 -28.92 -25.31 59.76
N HIS A 81 -29.30 -26.04 60.80
CA HIS A 81 -30.18 -27.22 60.83
C HIS A 81 -31.44 -27.04 59.95
N GLU A 82 -31.88 -28.12 59.28
CA GLU A 82 -33.17 -28.79 59.58
C GLU A 82 -33.31 -30.14 58.85
N VAL A 83 -33.89 -31.04 59.57
CA VAL A 83 -34.18 -32.46 59.31
C VAL A 83 -35.45 -32.57 58.46
N GLY A 84 -35.47 -33.46 57.46
CA GLY A 84 -36.68 -33.84 56.75
C GLY A 84 -36.50 -35.06 55.86
N ASN A 85 -36.84 -36.25 56.36
CA ASN A 85 -36.99 -37.50 55.62
C ASN A 85 -37.92 -37.35 54.39
N HIS A 86 -37.60 -37.97 53.26
CA HIS A 86 -38.39 -39.07 52.66
C HIS A 86 -37.77 -39.58 51.33
N TYR A 87 -37.61 -40.92 51.35
CA TYR A 87 -37.71 -41.92 50.26
C TYR A 87 -37.43 -41.54 48.80
N GLY A 88 -36.37 -42.09 48.30
CA GLY A 88 -36.29 -42.99 47.15
C GLY A 88 -36.84 -42.58 45.81
N HIS A 89 -35.95 -42.25 44.92
CA HIS A 89 -35.97 -42.76 43.53
C HIS A 89 -34.54 -42.69 42.98
N LEU A 90 -33.93 -43.85 42.83
CA LEU A 90 -32.72 -44.05 42.06
C LEU A 90 -33.04 -43.78 40.58
N ASN A 91 -32.87 -42.58 40.13
CA ASN A 91 -32.69 -42.30 38.70
C ASN A 91 -31.20 -42.20 38.42
N ALA A 92 -30.63 -43.33 38.05
CA ALA A 92 -29.33 -43.43 37.45
C ALA A 92 -29.37 -42.77 36.06
N ASN A 93 -29.24 -41.44 36.01
CA ASN A 93 -28.87 -40.75 34.78
C ASN A 93 -27.39 -41.03 34.51
N HIS A 94 -27.09 -42.18 33.91
CA HIS A 94 -25.87 -42.38 33.19
C HIS A 94 -25.84 -41.32 32.08
N LYS A 95 -25.14 -40.21 32.33
CA LYS A 95 -24.60 -39.38 31.23
C LYS A 95 -23.75 -40.35 30.40
N ALA A 96 -24.31 -40.80 29.29
CA ALA A 96 -23.52 -41.48 28.27
C ALA A 96 -22.42 -40.51 27.84
N GLU A 97 -21.21 -40.72 28.37
CA GLU A 97 -20.02 -40.10 27.79
C GLU A 97 -20.01 -40.49 26.33
N ASN A 98 -20.23 -39.51 25.47
CA ASN A 98 -20.07 -39.65 24.01
C ASN A 98 -18.60 -39.97 23.74
N VAL A 99 -18.25 -41.23 23.77
CA VAL A 99 -16.95 -41.73 23.32
C VAL A 99 -16.83 -41.32 21.85
N LYS A 100 -16.03 -40.30 21.60
CA LYS A 100 -15.72 -39.85 20.23
C LYS A 100 -15.03 -40.99 19.49
N ARG A 101 -15.80 -41.75 18.70
CA ARG A 101 -15.24 -42.79 17.85
C ARG A 101 -14.43 -42.12 16.73
N TYR A 102 -13.28 -42.72 16.40
CA TYR A 102 -12.45 -42.26 15.29
C TYR A 102 -13.27 -42.32 14.00
N ARG A 103 -13.43 -41.15 13.35
CA ARG A 103 -14.10 -41.02 12.05
C ARG A 103 -13.06 -41.19 10.97
N VAL A 104 -13.25 -42.12 10.05
CA VAL A 104 -12.36 -42.40 8.91
C VAL A 104 -12.23 -41.17 7.98
N ALA A 105 -13.29 -40.37 7.89
CA ALA A 105 -13.28 -39.06 7.21
C ALA A 105 -14.10 -38.09 8.04
N ALA A 106 -13.51 -36.98 8.44
CA ALA A 106 -14.18 -35.86 9.09
C ALA A 106 -13.82 -34.57 8.35
N ILE A 107 -14.81 -33.79 7.96
CA ILE A 107 -14.60 -32.46 7.38
C ILE A 107 -14.51 -31.49 8.56
N GLU A 108 -13.28 -31.13 8.92
CA GLU A 108 -13.00 -30.12 9.94
C GLU A 108 -12.75 -28.77 9.25
N PHE A 109 -13.79 -28.18 8.64
CA PHE A 109 -13.68 -26.92 7.90
C PHE A 109 -13.18 -25.78 8.82
N HIS A 110 -13.65 -25.74 10.06
CA HIS A 110 -13.31 -24.67 11.01
C HIS A 110 -11.80 -24.53 11.29
N ARG A 111 -11.03 -25.63 11.16
CA ARG A 111 -9.57 -25.61 11.33
C ARG A 111 -8.85 -24.89 10.16
N VAL A 112 -9.39 -24.95 8.96
CA VAL A 112 -8.78 -24.41 7.73
C VAL A 112 -9.59 -23.26 7.15
N GLU A 113 -10.58 -22.77 7.85
CA GLU A 113 -11.51 -21.74 7.38
C GLU A 113 -10.80 -20.47 6.90
N THR A 114 -9.98 -19.86 7.72
CA THR A 114 -9.28 -18.61 7.39
C THR A 114 -8.33 -18.74 6.19
N PRO A 115 -7.38 -19.71 6.16
CA PRO A 115 -6.50 -19.84 4.99
C PRO A 115 -7.25 -20.26 3.73
N PHE A 116 -8.34 -21.03 3.86
CA PHE A 116 -9.17 -21.42 2.73
C PHE A 116 -9.90 -20.23 2.12
N ILE A 117 -10.50 -19.37 2.95
CA ILE A 117 -11.17 -18.14 2.51
C ILE A 117 -10.18 -17.24 1.78
N ILE A 118 -8.99 -17.01 2.33
CA ILE A 118 -7.95 -16.19 1.69
C ILE A 118 -7.55 -16.79 0.33
N ALA A 119 -7.35 -18.09 0.24
CA ALA A 119 -6.99 -18.75 -1.01
C ALA A 119 -8.10 -18.62 -2.08
N VAL A 120 -9.37 -18.77 -1.68
CA VAL A 120 -10.51 -18.60 -2.59
C VAL A 120 -10.61 -17.14 -3.08
N TRP A 121 -10.36 -16.15 -2.22
CA TRP A 121 -10.35 -14.75 -2.61
C TRP A 121 -9.24 -14.44 -3.61
N ILE A 122 -8.02 -14.90 -3.37
CA ILE A 122 -6.90 -14.71 -4.30
C ILE A 122 -7.19 -15.40 -5.64
N LEU A 123 -7.78 -16.59 -5.62
CA LEU A 123 -8.19 -17.30 -6.83
C LEU A 123 -9.26 -16.54 -7.61
N SER A 124 -10.31 -16.05 -6.93
CA SER A 124 -11.39 -15.25 -7.55
C SER A 124 -10.84 -13.97 -8.18
N ALA A 125 -9.95 -13.26 -7.45
CA ALA A 125 -9.26 -12.08 -7.92
C ALA A 125 -8.45 -12.35 -9.20
N SER A 126 -7.69 -13.45 -9.20
CA SER A 126 -6.86 -13.85 -10.34
C SER A 126 -7.70 -14.21 -11.56
N LEU A 127 -8.82 -14.94 -11.35
CA LEU A 127 -9.74 -15.31 -12.43
C LEU A 127 -10.45 -14.07 -13.01
N ALA A 128 -10.84 -13.11 -12.17
CA ALA A 128 -11.42 -11.84 -12.61
C ALA A 128 -10.44 -11.08 -13.52
N LYS A 129 -9.17 -10.92 -13.11
CA LYS A 129 -8.14 -10.25 -13.92
C LYS A 129 -7.88 -10.95 -15.25
N ILE A 130 -7.81 -12.28 -15.26
CA ILE A 130 -7.67 -13.05 -16.50
C ILE A 130 -8.87 -12.82 -17.41
N GLY A 131 -10.09 -12.83 -16.86
CA GLY A 131 -11.32 -12.56 -17.61
C GLY A 131 -11.33 -11.18 -18.26
N PHE A 132 -10.89 -10.14 -17.54
CA PHE A 132 -10.78 -8.77 -18.08
C PHE A 132 -9.74 -8.67 -19.19
N HIS A 133 -8.62 -9.36 -19.06
CA HIS A 133 -7.59 -9.36 -20.10
C HIS A 133 -8.01 -10.10 -21.36
N MET A 134 -8.93 -11.07 -21.24
CA MET A 134 -9.53 -11.75 -22.40
C MET A 134 -10.57 -10.90 -23.16
N ALA A 135 -11.06 -9.82 -22.54
CA ALA A 135 -12.02 -8.88 -23.12
C ALA A 135 -11.41 -7.49 -23.34
N PRO A 136 -10.52 -7.28 -24.32
CA PRO A 136 -9.74 -6.05 -24.47
C PRO A 136 -10.61 -4.80 -24.69
N GLN A 137 -11.79 -4.94 -25.30
CA GLN A 137 -12.72 -3.82 -25.48
C GLN A 137 -13.26 -3.31 -24.14
N LEU A 138 -13.52 -4.23 -23.18
CA LEU A 138 -14.02 -3.88 -21.86
C LEU A 138 -12.95 -3.14 -21.05
N ASN A 139 -11.72 -3.64 -21.07
CA ASN A 139 -10.59 -3.06 -20.36
C ASN A 139 -10.14 -1.69 -20.91
N GLN A 140 -10.38 -1.43 -22.20
CA GLN A 140 -10.12 -0.12 -22.80
C GLN A 140 -11.16 0.95 -22.42
N MET A 141 -12.40 0.52 -22.13
CA MET A 141 -13.52 1.43 -21.84
C MET A 141 -13.64 1.71 -20.33
N PHE A 142 -13.44 0.69 -19.50
CA PHE A 142 -13.64 0.76 -18.04
C PHE A 142 -12.32 0.59 -17.31
N PRO A 143 -12.04 1.41 -16.27
CA PRO A 143 -10.94 1.16 -15.33
C PRO A 143 -11.07 -0.20 -14.66
N GLU A 144 -9.95 -0.84 -14.34
CA GLU A 144 -9.91 -2.15 -13.70
C GLU A 144 -10.68 -2.16 -12.36
N SER A 145 -10.58 -1.08 -11.59
CA SER A 145 -11.29 -0.91 -10.31
C SER A 145 -12.81 -1.01 -10.46
N CYS A 146 -13.40 -0.41 -11.53
CA CYS A 146 -14.84 -0.51 -11.80
C CYS A 146 -15.28 -1.96 -12.02
N LEU A 147 -14.52 -2.70 -12.82
CA LEU A 147 -14.83 -4.08 -13.17
C LEU A 147 -14.73 -4.99 -11.94
N LEU A 148 -13.74 -4.74 -11.08
CA LEU A 148 -13.55 -5.49 -9.83
C LEU A 148 -14.71 -5.27 -8.85
N ILE A 149 -15.20 -4.04 -8.72
CA ILE A 149 -16.37 -3.74 -7.91
C ILE A 149 -17.60 -4.50 -8.44
N VAL A 150 -17.83 -4.49 -9.76
CA VAL A 150 -18.96 -5.24 -10.37
C VAL A 150 -18.86 -6.73 -10.08
N VAL A 151 -17.67 -7.33 -10.19
CA VAL A 151 -17.44 -8.74 -9.84
C VAL A 151 -17.74 -8.96 -8.35
N GLY A 152 -17.31 -8.06 -7.47
CA GLY A 152 -17.62 -8.10 -6.05
C GLY A 152 -19.13 -8.08 -5.77
N VAL A 153 -19.88 -7.20 -6.44
CA VAL A 153 -21.36 -7.15 -6.35
C VAL A 153 -22.00 -8.46 -6.82
N VAL A 154 -21.53 -9.02 -7.94
CA VAL A 154 -22.07 -10.30 -8.45
C VAL A 154 -21.80 -11.44 -7.46
N ILE A 155 -20.58 -11.51 -6.90
CA ILE A 155 -20.23 -12.50 -5.88
C ILE A 155 -21.10 -12.32 -4.63
N GLY A 156 -21.24 -11.08 -4.14
CA GLY A 156 -22.08 -10.77 -2.98
C GLY A 156 -23.55 -11.15 -3.20
N LEU A 157 -24.11 -10.88 -4.39
CA LEU A 157 -25.47 -11.28 -4.74
C LEU A 157 -25.62 -12.80 -4.78
N LEU A 158 -24.66 -13.53 -5.36
CA LEU A 158 -24.65 -14.99 -5.36
C LEU A 158 -24.60 -15.56 -3.94
N LEU A 159 -23.80 -14.96 -3.06
CA LEU A 159 -23.70 -15.37 -1.66
C LEU A 159 -25.03 -15.13 -0.91
N LEU A 160 -25.66 -13.98 -1.11
CA LEU A 160 -26.98 -13.68 -0.53
C LEU A 160 -28.05 -14.67 -1.00
N LEU A 161 -28.04 -15.07 -2.28
CA LEU A 161 -29.03 -16.00 -2.85
C LEU A 161 -28.79 -17.46 -2.44
N THR A 162 -27.55 -17.86 -2.18
CA THR A 162 -27.19 -19.28 -1.91
C THR A 162 -27.11 -19.59 -0.43
N THR A 163 -26.71 -18.63 0.38
CA THR A 163 -26.47 -18.82 1.80
C THR A 163 -26.94 -17.59 2.55
N ASN A 164 -27.80 -17.77 3.56
CA ASN A 164 -28.15 -16.67 4.48
C ASN A 164 -26.96 -16.35 5.43
N ILE A 165 -25.72 -16.44 4.91
CA ILE A 165 -24.51 -16.13 5.67
C ILE A 165 -24.25 -14.66 5.49
N HIS A 166 -24.34 -13.91 6.56
CA HIS A 166 -23.78 -12.57 6.63
C HIS A 166 -22.24 -12.71 6.62
N ILE A 167 -21.64 -12.51 5.44
CA ILE A 167 -20.19 -12.42 5.36
C ILE A 167 -19.81 -11.10 5.99
N HIS A 168 -19.09 -11.18 7.09
CA HIS A 168 -18.47 -9.98 7.65
C HIS A 168 -17.59 -9.34 6.56
N PRO A 169 -17.80 -8.06 6.24
CA PRO A 169 -16.91 -7.35 5.35
C PRO A 169 -15.49 -7.46 5.90
N LEU A 170 -14.51 -7.21 5.03
CA LEU A 170 -13.10 -7.14 5.40
C LEU A 170 -12.95 -6.35 6.72
N THR A 171 -12.35 -6.98 7.73
CA THR A 171 -12.10 -6.25 8.98
C THR A 171 -11.10 -5.13 8.71
N PRO A 172 -11.28 -3.93 9.30
CA PRO A 172 -10.35 -2.82 9.13
C PRO A 172 -8.91 -3.21 9.47
N ASP A 173 -8.72 -4.03 10.52
CA ASP A 173 -7.39 -4.53 10.90
C ASP A 173 -6.73 -5.35 9.79
N THR A 174 -7.47 -6.19 9.09
CA THR A 174 -6.94 -6.95 7.95
C THR A 174 -6.54 -6.01 6.81
N PHE A 175 -7.31 -4.96 6.57
CA PHE A 175 -6.96 -3.95 5.57
C PHE A 175 -5.67 -3.22 5.94
N PHE A 176 -5.61 -2.61 7.13
CA PHE A 176 -4.48 -1.78 7.53
C PHE A 176 -3.20 -2.59 7.75
N LEU A 177 -3.28 -3.77 8.38
CA LEU A 177 -2.08 -4.55 8.72
C LEU A 177 -1.53 -5.39 7.56
N TYR A 178 -2.38 -5.90 6.66
CA TYR A 178 -1.93 -6.86 5.65
C TYR A 178 -2.06 -6.37 4.21
N MET A 179 -3.09 -5.60 3.87
CA MET A 179 -3.35 -5.22 2.47
C MET A 179 -2.77 -3.87 2.09
N LEU A 180 -2.79 -2.90 3.00
CA LEU A 180 -2.27 -1.56 2.77
C LEU A 180 -0.73 -1.51 2.64
N PRO A 181 0.07 -2.22 3.49
CA PRO A 181 1.52 -2.12 3.42
C PRO A 181 2.14 -2.51 2.08
N PRO A 182 1.74 -3.59 1.39
CA PRO A 182 2.26 -3.91 0.07
C PRO A 182 1.96 -2.84 -1.00
N ILE A 183 0.79 -2.21 -0.95
CA ILE A 183 0.38 -1.17 -1.91
C ILE A 183 1.28 0.06 -1.74
N ILE A 184 1.46 0.51 -0.50
CA ILE A 184 2.26 1.71 -0.21
C ILE A 184 3.75 1.44 -0.42
N LEU A 185 4.24 0.23 -0.12
CA LEU A 185 5.63 -0.14 -0.37
C LEU A 185 5.95 -0.12 -1.86
N ASP A 186 5.09 -0.68 -2.70
CA ASP A 186 5.23 -0.65 -4.17
C ASP A 186 5.30 0.81 -4.66
N ALA A 187 4.37 1.64 -4.21
CA ALA A 187 4.32 3.06 -4.53
C ALA A 187 5.59 3.81 -4.09
N GLY A 188 6.03 3.63 -2.84
CA GLY A 188 7.21 4.30 -2.27
C GLY A 188 8.53 3.84 -2.88
N TYR A 189 8.69 2.54 -3.13
CA TYR A 189 9.92 1.96 -3.68
C TYR A 189 10.14 2.34 -5.14
N PHE A 190 9.08 2.37 -5.98
CA PHE A 190 9.22 2.68 -7.41
C PHE A 190 9.08 4.17 -7.75
N MET A 191 8.78 5.03 -6.78
CA MET A 191 8.69 6.47 -6.96
C MET A 191 9.99 7.04 -7.54
N PRO A 192 9.94 7.96 -8.54
CA PRO A 192 11.11 8.66 -9.05
C PRO A 192 11.61 9.69 -8.03
N ASN A 193 12.55 9.30 -7.17
CA ASN A 193 13.01 10.07 -6.02
C ASN A 193 13.46 11.51 -6.39
N ARG A 194 14.15 11.68 -7.52
CA ARG A 194 14.60 13.01 -7.96
C ARG A 194 13.44 13.97 -8.16
N LEU A 195 12.45 13.56 -8.97
CA LEU A 195 11.28 14.38 -9.28
C LEU A 195 10.42 14.63 -8.03
N PHE A 196 10.31 13.62 -7.16
CA PHE A 196 9.58 13.75 -5.92
C PHE A 196 10.18 14.82 -5.00
N PHE A 197 11.50 14.77 -4.74
CA PHE A 197 12.15 15.76 -3.88
C PHE A 197 12.23 17.15 -4.51
N ASP A 198 12.41 17.26 -5.84
CA ASP A 198 12.40 18.54 -6.56
C ASP A 198 11.03 19.24 -6.47
N HIS A 199 9.94 18.47 -6.33
CA HIS A 199 8.57 18.99 -6.22
C HIS A 199 7.92 18.79 -4.84
N LEU A 200 8.69 18.36 -3.83
CA LEU A 200 8.20 18.02 -2.51
C LEU A 200 7.38 19.15 -1.86
N GLY A 201 7.81 20.40 -1.99
CA GLY A 201 7.07 21.54 -1.45
C GLY A 201 5.67 21.70 -2.05
N THR A 202 5.54 21.44 -3.36
CA THR A 202 4.24 21.42 -4.04
C THR A 202 3.39 20.26 -3.56
N ILE A 203 3.96 19.07 -3.51
CA ILE A 203 3.28 17.85 -3.07
C ILE A 203 2.78 18.01 -1.63
N LEU A 204 3.62 18.46 -0.71
CA LEU A 204 3.23 18.71 0.69
C LEU A 204 2.13 19.76 0.82
N LEU A 205 2.17 20.83 0.03
CA LEU A 205 1.13 21.85 0.06
C LEU A 205 -0.24 21.26 -0.31
N PHE A 206 -0.31 20.46 -1.37
CA PHE A 206 -1.56 19.81 -1.78
C PHE A 206 -1.97 18.69 -0.80
N ALA A 207 -1.04 17.85 -0.38
CA ALA A 207 -1.31 16.72 0.49
C ALA A 207 -1.69 17.13 1.92
N VAL A 208 -1.05 18.16 2.51
CA VAL A 208 -1.32 18.57 3.89
C VAL A 208 -2.36 19.69 3.93
N ILE A 209 -2.03 20.85 3.34
CA ILE A 209 -2.91 22.01 3.41
C ILE A 209 -4.20 21.77 2.62
N GLY A 210 -4.12 21.10 1.47
CA GLY A 210 -5.28 20.73 0.65
C GLY A 210 -6.22 19.78 1.38
N THR A 211 -5.71 18.79 2.07
CA THR A 211 -6.53 17.82 2.84
C THR A 211 -7.18 18.48 4.05
N ILE A 212 -6.43 19.28 4.82
CA ILE A 212 -6.99 20.03 5.96
C ILE A 212 -8.09 20.98 5.48
N PHE A 213 -7.85 21.71 4.38
CA PHE A 213 -8.85 22.60 3.80
C PHE A 213 -10.11 21.85 3.37
N ASN A 214 -9.97 20.72 2.68
CA ASN A 214 -11.11 19.88 2.26
C ASN A 214 -11.87 19.33 3.46
N THR A 215 -11.17 18.79 4.45
CA THR A 215 -11.77 18.24 5.68
C THR A 215 -12.59 19.28 6.43
N LEU A 216 -12.01 20.45 6.69
CA LEU A 216 -12.71 21.51 7.42
C LEU A 216 -13.89 22.07 6.62
N SER A 217 -13.70 22.34 5.32
CA SER A 217 -14.75 22.92 4.47
C SER A 217 -15.93 21.96 4.28
N ILE A 218 -15.67 20.68 4.02
CA ILE A 218 -16.71 19.65 3.86
C ILE A 218 -17.44 19.44 5.20
N GLY A 219 -16.69 19.24 6.30
CA GLY A 219 -17.27 18.97 7.62
C GLY A 219 -18.15 20.11 8.13
N ILE A 220 -17.67 21.35 8.04
CA ILE A 220 -18.44 22.54 8.46
C ILE A 220 -19.68 22.72 7.58
N SER A 221 -19.59 22.49 6.27
CA SER A 221 -20.74 22.62 5.35
C SER A 221 -21.80 21.56 5.61
N LEU A 222 -21.39 20.29 5.81
CA LEU A 222 -22.33 19.22 6.16
C LEU A 222 -22.98 19.46 7.53
N TRP A 223 -22.20 19.94 8.51
CA TRP A 223 -22.74 20.32 9.81
C TRP A 223 -23.76 21.45 9.70
N ALA A 224 -23.45 22.53 8.96
CA ALA A 224 -24.34 23.66 8.77
C ALA A 224 -25.66 23.27 8.13
N VAL A 225 -25.62 22.37 7.12
CA VAL A 225 -26.84 21.81 6.53
C VAL A 225 -27.55 20.87 7.51
N GLY A 226 -26.81 20.09 8.30
CA GLY A 226 -27.39 19.22 9.33
C GLY A 226 -28.21 19.97 10.38
N GLN A 227 -27.78 21.20 10.75
CA GLN A 227 -28.53 22.06 11.66
C GLN A 227 -29.88 22.51 11.10
N SER A 228 -30.07 22.53 9.77
CA SER A 228 -31.37 22.83 9.15
C SER A 228 -32.38 21.70 9.28
N GLY A 229 -32.01 20.54 9.85
CA GLY A 229 -32.86 19.36 10.00
C GLY A 229 -33.07 18.54 8.72
N MET A 230 -32.36 18.87 7.63
CA MET A 230 -32.53 18.22 6.32
C MET A 230 -32.10 16.73 6.33
N PHE A 231 -31.21 16.34 7.24
CA PHE A 231 -30.73 14.96 7.36
C PHE A 231 -31.58 14.08 8.30
N GLY A 232 -32.49 14.66 9.08
CA GLY A 232 -33.33 13.99 10.06
C GLY A 232 -32.66 13.73 11.41
N PRO A 233 -31.54 12.98 11.52
CA PRO A 233 -30.83 12.81 12.79
C PRO A 233 -30.01 14.05 13.17
N HIS A 234 -29.77 14.20 14.47
CA HIS A 234 -28.87 15.26 14.97
C HIS A 234 -27.43 14.96 14.56
N CYS A 235 -26.78 15.92 13.92
CA CYS A 235 -25.43 15.78 13.37
C CYS A 235 -24.45 16.65 14.19
N PRO A 236 -23.69 16.09 15.14
CA PRO A 236 -22.64 16.79 15.87
C PRO A 236 -21.50 17.25 14.95
N LEU A 237 -20.89 18.40 15.23
CA LEU A 237 -19.79 18.92 14.42
C LEU A 237 -18.58 17.96 14.34
N LEU A 238 -18.21 17.35 15.45
CA LEU A 238 -17.05 16.45 15.51
C LEU A 238 -17.25 15.19 14.67
N GLU A 239 -18.45 14.60 14.67
CA GLU A 239 -18.77 13.45 13.81
C GLU A 239 -18.77 13.84 12.32
N MET A 240 -19.22 15.05 11.98
CA MET A 240 -19.15 15.55 10.60
C MET A 240 -17.70 15.83 10.17
N LEU A 241 -16.85 16.32 11.06
CA LEU A 241 -15.42 16.51 10.78
C LEU A 241 -14.68 15.16 10.65
N LEU A 242 -15.03 14.17 11.48
CA LEU A 242 -14.53 12.79 11.36
C LEU A 242 -14.89 12.20 10.01
N PHE A 243 -16.16 12.30 9.61
CA PHE A 243 -16.61 11.85 8.29
C PHE A 243 -15.92 12.63 7.16
N ALA A 244 -15.77 13.95 7.29
CA ALA A 244 -15.09 14.76 6.29
C ALA A 244 -13.59 14.41 6.17
N ALA A 245 -12.92 14.03 7.27
CA ALA A 245 -11.53 13.59 7.26
C ALA A 245 -11.40 12.32 6.41
N LEU A 246 -12.16 11.28 6.70
CA LEU A 246 -12.06 10.02 5.96
C LEU A 246 -12.45 10.15 4.48
N ILE A 247 -13.48 10.97 4.17
CA ILE A 247 -13.90 11.16 2.77
C ILE A 247 -12.91 12.06 2.00
N SER A 248 -11.98 12.76 2.66
CA SER A 248 -10.96 13.57 2.01
C SER A 248 -9.79 12.75 1.46
N ALA A 249 -9.65 11.47 1.78
CA ALA A 249 -8.68 10.56 1.18
C ALA A 249 -8.86 10.49 -0.34
N VAL A 250 -7.75 10.62 -1.09
CA VAL A 250 -7.74 10.62 -2.56
C VAL A 250 -6.98 9.41 -3.07
N ASP A 251 -7.63 8.56 -3.85
CA ASP A 251 -7.03 7.37 -4.47
C ASP A 251 -6.58 7.69 -5.91
N PRO A 252 -5.28 7.58 -6.25
CA PRO A 252 -4.77 7.92 -7.56
C PRO A 252 -4.81 6.75 -8.54
N VAL A 253 -5.07 5.50 -8.10
CA VAL A 253 -4.84 4.27 -8.87
C VAL A 253 -5.43 4.35 -10.27
N ALA A 254 -6.72 4.66 -10.39
CA ALA A 254 -7.38 4.75 -11.70
C ALA A 254 -6.86 5.91 -12.57
N VAL A 255 -6.50 7.03 -11.95
CA VAL A 255 -5.94 8.19 -12.66
C VAL A 255 -4.54 7.92 -13.18
N LEU A 256 -3.70 7.31 -12.34
CA LEU A 256 -2.33 6.98 -12.69
C LEU A 256 -2.25 5.92 -13.78
N ALA A 257 -3.14 4.93 -13.76
CA ALA A 257 -3.24 3.94 -14.83
C ALA A 257 -3.52 4.61 -16.19
N VAL A 258 -4.42 5.60 -16.22
CA VAL A 258 -4.69 6.38 -17.44
C VAL A 258 -3.48 7.26 -17.83
N PHE A 259 -2.80 7.87 -16.85
CA PHE A 259 -1.60 8.69 -17.13
C PHE A 259 -0.45 7.86 -17.69
N GLU A 260 -0.24 6.64 -17.19
CA GLU A 260 0.75 5.70 -17.74
C GLU A 260 0.40 5.27 -19.17
N GLU A 261 -0.87 5.01 -19.46
CA GLU A 261 -1.33 4.63 -20.81
C GLU A 261 -1.14 5.76 -21.84
N ILE A 262 -1.47 7.01 -21.45
CA ILE A 262 -1.41 8.19 -22.35
C ILE A 262 -0.02 8.85 -22.33
N HIS A 263 0.85 8.46 -21.41
CA HIS A 263 2.20 9.04 -21.21
C HIS A 263 2.14 10.53 -20.89
N VAL A 264 1.41 10.88 -19.85
CA VAL A 264 1.31 12.25 -19.36
C VAL A 264 2.68 12.75 -18.86
N ASN A 265 2.88 14.09 -18.89
CA ASN A 265 4.09 14.73 -18.39
C ASN A 265 4.47 14.23 -16.97
N GLU A 266 5.74 13.85 -16.80
CA GLU A 266 6.29 13.32 -15.53
C GLU A 266 6.06 14.24 -14.34
N ILE A 267 6.03 15.57 -14.53
CA ILE A 267 5.80 16.55 -13.46
C ILE A 267 4.36 16.45 -12.94
N LEU A 268 3.36 16.37 -13.83
CA LEU A 268 1.97 16.21 -13.41
C LEU A 268 1.75 14.85 -12.77
N TYR A 269 2.34 13.81 -13.34
CA TYR A 269 2.30 12.46 -12.80
C TYR A 269 2.81 12.42 -11.34
N ILE A 270 4.03 12.95 -11.09
CA ILE A 270 4.63 12.87 -9.75
C ILE A 270 3.91 13.75 -8.72
N VAL A 271 3.33 14.89 -9.13
CA VAL A 271 2.56 15.76 -8.22
C VAL A 271 1.27 15.08 -7.81
N VAL A 272 0.51 14.49 -8.74
CA VAL A 272 -0.74 13.77 -8.44
C VAL A 272 -0.46 12.52 -7.62
N PHE A 273 0.56 11.75 -7.98
CA PHE A 273 0.98 10.55 -7.26
C PHE A 273 1.45 10.84 -5.84
N GLY A 274 2.34 11.84 -5.69
CA GLY A 274 2.86 12.24 -4.38
C GLY A 274 1.80 12.90 -3.50
N GLU A 275 0.88 13.68 -4.09
CA GLU A 275 -0.26 14.24 -3.36
C GLU A 275 -1.08 13.13 -2.72
N SER A 276 -1.48 12.13 -3.50
CA SER A 276 -2.32 11.06 -3.01
C SER A 276 -1.64 10.19 -1.96
N LEU A 277 -0.39 9.78 -2.22
CA LEU A 277 0.36 8.94 -1.28
C LEU A 277 0.52 9.61 0.10
N LEU A 278 0.80 10.92 0.13
CA LEU A 278 0.91 11.66 1.39
C LEU A 278 -0.45 12.07 1.96
N ASN A 279 -1.46 12.27 1.12
CA ASN A 279 -2.82 12.57 1.55
C ASN A 279 -3.41 11.44 2.40
N ASP A 280 -3.21 10.18 2.02
CA ASP A 280 -3.68 9.03 2.80
C ASP A 280 -3.11 9.02 4.21
N ALA A 281 -1.82 9.34 4.36
CA ALA A 281 -1.18 9.46 5.66
C ALA A 281 -1.75 10.62 6.49
N VAL A 282 -1.98 11.78 5.87
CA VAL A 282 -2.57 12.95 6.52
C VAL A 282 -4.01 12.66 6.95
N THR A 283 -4.77 11.99 6.10
CA THR A 283 -6.16 11.59 6.37
C THR A 283 -6.27 10.67 7.57
N VAL A 284 -5.41 9.64 7.66
CA VAL A 284 -5.40 8.72 8.81
C VAL A 284 -5.07 9.45 10.11
N VAL A 285 -4.11 10.37 10.10
CA VAL A 285 -3.77 11.16 11.29
C VAL A 285 -4.91 12.09 11.70
N LEU A 286 -5.56 12.77 10.76
CA LEU A 286 -6.73 13.61 11.03
C LEU A 286 -7.92 12.78 11.52
N TYR A 287 -8.12 11.59 10.96
CA TYR A 287 -9.14 10.66 11.39
C TYR A 287 -8.99 10.31 12.87
N HIS A 288 -7.83 9.81 13.30
CA HIS A 288 -7.59 9.47 14.71
C HIS A 288 -7.69 10.66 15.64
N MET A 289 -7.30 11.85 15.19
CA MET A 289 -7.47 13.08 15.96
C MET A 289 -8.95 13.41 16.20
N PHE A 290 -9.79 13.36 15.15
CA PHE A 290 -11.23 13.64 15.29
C PHE A 290 -11.98 12.50 15.96
N GLU A 291 -11.54 11.25 15.82
CA GLU A 291 -12.05 10.09 16.54
C GLU A 291 -11.86 10.28 18.05
N ALA A 292 -10.64 10.60 18.50
CA ALA A 292 -10.35 10.88 19.91
C ALA A 292 -11.17 12.05 20.45
N TYR A 293 -11.37 13.11 19.66
CA TYR A 293 -12.24 14.23 20.07
C TYR A 293 -13.71 13.87 20.16
N SER A 294 -14.18 12.97 19.27
CA SER A 294 -15.55 12.47 19.30
C SER A 294 -15.80 11.58 20.53
N GLU A 295 -14.82 10.78 20.94
CA GLU A 295 -14.86 9.97 22.16
C GLU A 295 -14.88 10.83 23.44
N MET A 296 -14.10 11.92 23.49
CA MET A 296 -14.09 12.86 24.61
C MET A 296 -15.44 13.59 24.77
N GLY A 297 -16.21 13.74 23.69
CA GLY A 297 -17.49 14.44 23.65
C GLY A 297 -17.34 15.96 23.52
N HIS A 298 -18.30 16.56 22.80
CA HIS A 298 -18.25 17.97 22.37
C HIS A 298 -18.06 19.00 23.53
N ASN A 299 -18.60 18.72 24.72
CA ASN A 299 -18.53 19.65 25.84
C ASN A 299 -17.21 19.62 26.61
N ASN A 300 -16.38 18.61 26.40
CA ASN A 300 -15.15 18.38 27.16
C ASN A 300 -13.88 18.82 26.40
N VAL A 301 -13.99 19.13 25.11
CA VAL A 301 -12.86 19.58 24.28
C VAL A 301 -12.50 21.01 24.60
N LEU A 302 -11.31 21.22 25.19
CA LEU A 302 -10.72 22.51 25.46
C LEU A 302 -9.85 22.98 24.28
N TYR A 303 -9.59 24.29 24.19
CA TYR A 303 -8.66 24.84 23.20
C TYR A 303 -7.22 24.29 23.35
N VAL A 304 -6.86 23.82 24.55
CA VAL A 304 -5.56 23.12 24.77
C VAL A 304 -5.50 21.80 24.04
N ASP A 305 -6.62 21.05 23.97
CA ASP A 305 -6.69 19.79 23.27
C ASP A 305 -6.55 19.99 21.75
N LEU A 306 -7.12 21.09 21.21
CA LEU A 306 -6.94 21.44 19.81
C LEU A 306 -5.46 21.76 19.48
N LEU A 307 -4.76 22.48 20.35
CA LEU A 307 -3.34 22.76 20.19
C LEU A 307 -2.49 21.48 20.33
N SER A 308 -2.85 20.62 21.28
CA SER A 308 -2.23 19.31 21.47
C SER A 308 -2.41 18.41 20.24
N GLY A 309 -3.62 18.38 19.65
CA GLY A 309 -3.88 17.63 18.41
C GLY A 309 -3.07 18.13 17.23
N LEU A 310 -2.93 19.46 17.08
CA LEU A 310 -2.07 20.04 16.05
C LEU A 310 -0.58 19.68 16.28
N ALA A 311 -0.11 19.71 17.52
CA ALA A 311 1.25 19.29 17.85
C ALA A 311 1.44 17.78 17.60
N SER A 312 0.48 16.96 18.00
CA SER A 312 0.47 15.52 17.76
C SER A 312 0.54 15.19 16.26
N PHE A 313 -0.18 15.93 15.41
CA PHE A 313 -0.11 15.77 13.96
C PHE A 313 1.33 15.85 13.44
N PHE A 314 2.10 16.87 13.85
CA PHE A 314 3.50 17.00 13.44
C PHE A 314 4.38 15.91 14.03
N VAL A 315 4.18 15.54 15.30
CA VAL A 315 4.97 14.49 15.96
C VAL A 315 4.74 13.15 15.28
N VAL A 316 3.49 12.78 14.98
CA VAL A 316 3.12 11.53 14.31
C VAL A 316 3.70 11.45 12.89
N ALA A 317 3.62 12.56 12.12
CA ALA A 317 4.14 12.62 10.77
C ALA A 317 5.67 12.54 10.72
N ILE A 318 6.35 13.36 11.53
CA ILE A 318 7.82 13.40 11.58
C ILE A 318 8.37 12.10 12.18
N GLY A 319 7.73 11.59 13.25
CA GLY A 319 8.13 10.33 13.90
C GLY A 319 8.01 9.14 12.96
N GLY A 320 6.90 9.00 12.24
CA GLY A 320 6.73 7.95 11.22
C GLY A 320 7.79 8.04 10.13
N THR A 321 8.02 9.24 9.59
CA THR A 321 9.07 9.47 8.59
C THR A 321 10.45 9.08 9.11
N PHE A 322 10.80 9.47 10.32
CA PHE A 322 12.09 9.16 10.96
C PHE A 322 12.28 7.65 11.13
N ILE A 323 11.28 6.95 11.66
CA ILE A 323 11.29 5.48 11.80
C ILE A 323 11.52 4.82 10.44
N GLY A 324 10.80 5.25 9.39
CA GLY A 324 10.95 4.72 8.04
C GLY A 324 12.36 4.89 7.47
N VAL A 325 12.94 6.07 7.61
CA VAL A 325 14.32 6.37 7.17
C VAL A 325 15.34 5.52 7.90
N VAL A 326 15.22 5.38 9.23
CA VAL A 326 16.12 4.55 10.04
C VAL A 326 16.07 3.08 9.61
N TRP A 327 14.86 2.52 9.44
CA TRP A 327 14.69 1.15 8.96
C TRP A 327 15.20 0.96 7.53
N GLY A 328 15.04 1.95 6.67
CA GLY A 328 15.60 1.95 5.31
C GLY A 328 17.13 1.92 5.31
N PHE A 329 17.78 2.70 6.16
CA PHE A 329 19.22 2.66 6.35
C PHE A 329 19.71 1.34 6.94
N LEU A 330 18.99 0.81 7.93
CA LEU A 330 19.31 -0.49 8.53
C LEU A 330 19.24 -1.61 7.48
N THR A 331 18.21 -1.59 6.64
CA THR A 331 18.08 -2.53 5.50
C THR A 331 19.25 -2.38 4.54
N GLY A 332 19.62 -1.14 4.18
CA GLY A 332 20.78 -0.86 3.34
C GLY A 332 22.07 -1.41 3.93
N PHE A 333 22.28 -1.24 5.23
CA PHE A 333 23.46 -1.75 5.94
C PHE A 333 23.52 -3.28 5.95
N VAL A 334 22.42 -3.97 6.26
CA VAL A 334 22.38 -5.44 6.29
C VAL A 334 22.53 -6.03 4.88
N THR A 335 21.89 -5.43 3.86
CA THR A 335 22.01 -5.91 2.48
C THR A 335 23.43 -5.79 1.90
N ARG A 336 24.32 -5.02 2.52
CA ARG A 336 25.74 -5.01 2.18
C ARG A 336 26.41 -6.38 2.34
N PHE A 337 25.94 -7.19 3.30
CA PHE A 337 26.53 -8.49 3.66
C PHE A 337 25.87 -9.69 2.99
N THR A 338 24.80 -9.49 2.22
CA THR A 338 23.98 -10.58 1.64
C THR A 338 24.58 -11.23 0.37
N ASN A 339 25.81 -10.90 -0.03
CA ASN A 339 26.43 -11.40 -1.27
C ASN A 339 26.45 -12.92 -1.40
N GLU A 340 26.68 -13.62 -0.30
CA GLU A 340 26.75 -15.09 -0.27
C GLU A 340 25.37 -15.75 -0.27
N VAL A 341 24.33 -15.03 0.21
CA VAL A 341 22.98 -15.57 0.44
C VAL A 341 21.93 -14.76 -0.34
N ARG A 342 22.08 -14.72 -1.66
CA ARG A 342 21.24 -13.88 -2.55
C ARG A 342 19.78 -14.24 -2.56
N VAL A 343 19.43 -15.49 -2.25
CA VAL A 343 18.03 -15.97 -2.24
C VAL A 343 17.20 -15.29 -1.17
N ILE A 344 17.82 -14.86 -0.06
CA ILE A 344 17.13 -14.23 1.07
C ILE A 344 16.91 -12.72 0.82
N GLU A 345 17.67 -12.08 -0.10
CA GLU A 345 17.58 -10.63 -0.35
C GLU A 345 16.14 -10.12 -0.53
N PRO A 346 15.27 -10.73 -1.39
CA PRO A 346 13.91 -10.25 -1.58
C PRO A 346 13.05 -10.33 -0.32
N ILE A 347 13.08 -11.48 0.37
CA ILE A 347 12.29 -11.70 1.59
C ILE A 347 12.72 -10.71 2.67
N PHE A 348 14.04 -10.50 2.81
CA PHE A 348 14.59 -9.57 3.78
C PHE A 348 14.08 -8.13 3.56
N ILE A 349 14.04 -7.66 2.31
CA ILE A 349 13.52 -6.33 1.96
C ILE A 349 12.06 -6.19 2.38
N PHE A 350 11.22 -7.18 2.08
CA PHE A 350 9.81 -7.16 2.46
C PHE A 350 9.61 -7.15 3.97
N VAL A 351 10.32 -8.02 4.67
CA VAL A 351 10.21 -8.13 6.14
C VAL A 351 10.66 -6.84 6.82
N MET A 352 11.77 -6.24 6.38
CA MET A 352 12.27 -4.99 6.97
C MET A 352 11.34 -3.80 6.70
N ALA A 353 10.76 -3.72 5.51
CA ALA A 353 9.76 -2.70 5.20
C ALA A 353 8.48 -2.88 6.04
N TYR A 354 8.03 -4.12 6.20
CA TYR A 354 6.86 -4.43 7.02
C TYR A 354 7.12 -4.16 8.50
N LEU A 355 8.32 -4.48 9.01
CA LEU A 355 8.72 -4.14 10.37
C LEU A 355 8.80 -2.63 10.60
N ALA A 356 9.21 -1.84 9.60
CA ALA A 356 9.17 -0.38 9.69
C ALA A 356 7.73 0.12 9.89
N TYR A 357 6.78 -0.44 9.14
CA TYR A 357 5.35 -0.14 9.28
C TYR A 357 4.84 -0.50 10.67
N LEU A 358 5.02 -1.76 11.10
CA LEU A 358 4.54 -2.24 12.39
C LEU A 358 5.18 -1.48 13.57
N ASN A 359 6.46 -1.15 13.45
CA ASN A 359 7.16 -0.42 14.51
C ASN A 359 6.60 1.01 14.66
N ALA A 360 6.23 1.67 13.56
CA ALA A 360 5.55 2.96 13.63
C ALA A 360 4.17 2.84 14.30
N GLU A 361 3.38 1.82 13.95
CA GLU A 361 2.07 1.56 14.56
C GLU A 361 2.16 1.28 16.08
N ILE A 362 3.19 0.54 16.54
CA ILE A 362 3.43 0.30 17.98
C ILE A 362 3.59 1.62 18.76
N PHE A 363 4.24 2.61 18.17
CA PHE A 363 4.43 3.92 18.79
C PHE A 363 3.30 4.93 18.50
N HIS A 364 2.19 4.49 17.90
CA HIS A 364 1.11 5.35 17.40
C HIS A 364 1.60 6.47 16.47
N MET A 365 2.66 6.17 15.69
CA MET A 365 3.14 7.02 14.62
C MET A 365 2.55 6.59 13.28
N SER A 366 2.67 7.44 12.24
CA SER A 366 2.13 7.09 10.92
C SER A 366 2.91 5.95 10.25
N GLY A 367 2.31 4.75 10.23
CA GLY A 367 2.85 3.58 9.54
C GLY A 367 2.95 3.79 8.03
N ILE A 368 1.99 4.52 7.44
CA ILE A 368 1.98 4.87 6.02
C ILE A 368 3.23 5.67 5.65
N LEU A 369 3.55 6.73 6.42
CA LEU A 369 4.78 7.50 6.19
C LEU A 369 6.03 6.68 6.44
N ALA A 370 6.02 5.83 7.46
CA ALA A 370 7.17 4.99 7.77
C ALA A 370 7.50 4.03 6.61
N ILE A 371 6.54 3.30 6.07
CA ILE A 371 6.80 2.37 4.97
C ILE A 371 7.13 3.11 3.66
N THR A 372 6.51 4.27 3.41
CA THR A 372 6.81 5.11 2.25
C THR A 372 8.26 5.57 2.24
N PHE A 373 8.71 6.23 3.31
CA PHE A 373 10.07 6.74 3.41
C PHE A 373 11.11 5.62 3.57
N CYS A 374 10.73 4.48 4.14
CA CYS A 374 11.53 3.26 4.11
C CYS A 374 11.75 2.79 2.67
N GLY A 375 10.71 2.71 1.84
CA GLY A 375 10.79 2.36 0.42
C GLY A 375 11.67 3.32 -0.39
N ILE A 376 11.48 4.64 -0.21
CA ILE A 376 12.30 5.69 -0.84
C ILE A 376 13.78 5.55 -0.47
N THR A 377 14.07 5.29 0.81
CA THR A 377 15.45 5.12 1.31
C THR A 377 16.05 3.82 0.79
N MET A 378 15.31 2.72 0.81
CA MET A 378 15.74 1.42 0.27
C MET A 378 16.09 1.53 -1.22
N LYS A 379 15.31 2.22 -2.03
CA LYS A 379 15.61 2.42 -3.44
C LYS A 379 17.00 3.03 -3.67
N ASN A 380 17.40 4.00 -2.86
CA ASN A 380 18.67 4.68 -3.03
C ASN A 380 19.89 3.83 -2.63
N TYR A 381 19.74 2.92 -1.66
CA TYR A 381 20.87 2.19 -1.07
C TYR A 381 20.78 0.69 -1.29
N VAL A 382 19.62 0.08 -1.08
CA VAL A 382 19.44 -1.36 -1.21
C VAL A 382 19.54 -1.81 -2.67
N GLU A 383 18.95 -1.05 -3.62
CA GLU A 383 19.02 -1.38 -5.05
C GLU A 383 20.46 -1.48 -5.58
N ALA A 384 21.38 -0.70 -5.01
CA ALA A 384 22.80 -0.76 -5.37
C ALA A 384 23.54 -1.96 -4.75
N ASN A 385 23.03 -2.54 -3.66
CA ASN A 385 23.63 -3.67 -2.96
C ASN A 385 23.18 -5.03 -3.47
N ILE A 386 21.90 -5.13 -3.87
CA ILE A 386 21.29 -6.39 -4.31
C ILE A 386 21.72 -6.81 -5.71
N SER A 387 21.62 -8.09 -6.00
CA SER A 387 21.90 -8.63 -7.33
C SER A 387 20.84 -8.22 -8.34
N HIS A 388 21.19 -8.17 -9.63
CA HIS A 388 20.21 -7.86 -10.71
C HIS A 388 19.04 -8.86 -10.74
N LYS A 389 19.28 -10.13 -10.39
CA LYS A 389 18.23 -11.14 -10.30
C LYS A 389 17.28 -10.84 -9.14
N SER A 390 17.81 -10.52 -7.96
CA SER A 390 17.02 -10.13 -6.79
C SER A 390 16.23 -8.86 -7.03
N HIS A 391 16.81 -7.85 -7.68
CA HIS A 391 16.10 -6.63 -8.08
C HIS A 391 14.87 -6.94 -8.94
N THR A 392 15.03 -7.82 -9.95
CA THR A 392 13.90 -8.23 -10.81
C THR A 392 12.84 -8.98 -10.00
N THR A 393 13.25 -9.88 -9.10
CA THR A 393 12.33 -10.63 -8.23
C THR A 393 11.55 -9.69 -7.30
N VAL A 394 12.24 -8.75 -6.65
CA VAL A 394 11.61 -7.74 -5.78
C VAL A 394 10.57 -6.93 -6.55
N LYS A 395 10.93 -6.46 -7.75
CA LYS A 395 10.02 -5.69 -8.60
C LYS A 395 8.74 -6.45 -8.92
N TYR A 396 8.85 -7.70 -9.39
CA TYR A 396 7.68 -8.50 -9.72
C TYR A 396 6.86 -8.89 -8.49
N ALA A 397 7.52 -9.24 -7.39
CA ALA A 397 6.83 -9.63 -6.16
C ALA A 397 6.08 -8.45 -5.53
N MET A 398 6.68 -7.25 -5.47
CA MET A 398 5.98 -6.04 -5.01
C MET A 398 4.76 -5.74 -5.86
N LYS A 399 4.91 -5.72 -7.20
CA LYS A 399 3.80 -5.45 -8.10
C LYS A 399 2.69 -6.49 -7.99
N MET A 400 3.05 -7.77 -7.81
CA MET A 400 2.08 -8.85 -7.64
C MET A 400 1.31 -8.71 -6.33
N LEU A 401 1.99 -8.45 -5.21
CA LEU A 401 1.36 -8.28 -3.90
C LEU A 401 0.46 -7.04 -3.88
N SER A 402 0.94 -5.89 -4.36
CA SER A 402 0.19 -4.65 -4.48
C SER A 402 -1.09 -4.87 -5.31
N SER A 403 -0.94 -5.39 -6.53
CA SER A 403 -2.06 -5.64 -7.43
C SER A 403 -3.07 -6.65 -6.89
N SER A 404 -2.62 -7.68 -6.14
CA SER A 404 -3.52 -8.63 -5.49
C SER A 404 -4.30 -7.98 -4.35
N SER A 405 -3.64 -7.17 -3.53
CA SER A 405 -4.27 -6.44 -2.44
C SER A 405 -5.33 -5.46 -2.95
N GLU A 406 -5.01 -4.65 -3.96
CA GLU A 406 -5.97 -3.74 -4.61
C GLU A 406 -7.20 -4.48 -5.14
N THR A 407 -6.97 -5.61 -5.83
CA THR A 407 -8.06 -6.42 -6.40
C THR A 407 -9.01 -6.93 -5.32
N ILE A 408 -8.47 -7.44 -4.23
CA ILE A 408 -9.25 -7.96 -3.10
C ILE A 408 -10.06 -6.83 -2.46
N ILE A 409 -9.47 -5.66 -2.25
CA ILE A 409 -10.13 -4.51 -1.63
C ILE A 409 -11.33 -4.02 -2.45
N PHE A 410 -11.17 -3.85 -3.78
CA PHE A 410 -12.28 -3.42 -4.64
C PHE A 410 -13.37 -4.48 -4.76
N MET A 411 -13.04 -5.77 -4.73
CA MET A 411 -14.03 -6.84 -4.65
C MET A 411 -14.82 -6.81 -3.34
N PHE A 412 -14.14 -6.61 -2.19
CA PHE A 412 -14.81 -6.48 -0.91
C PHE A 412 -15.71 -5.25 -0.82
N LEU A 413 -15.32 -4.13 -1.42
CA LEU A 413 -16.16 -2.96 -1.56
C LEU A 413 -17.47 -3.31 -2.31
N GLY A 414 -17.38 -4.09 -3.39
CA GLY A 414 -18.54 -4.59 -4.12
C GLY A 414 -19.45 -5.48 -3.26
N ILE A 415 -18.88 -6.38 -2.47
CA ILE A 415 -19.66 -7.26 -1.57
C ILE A 415 -20.32 -6.46 -0.45
N ALA A 416 -19.59 -5.50 0.15
CA ALA A 416 -20.12 -4.65 1.22
C ALA A 416 -21.34 -3.84 0.78
N THR A 417 -21.51 -3.59 -0.51
CA THR A 417 -22.68 -2.90 -1.06
C THR A 417 -23.99 -3.69 -0.87
N ILE A 418 -23.92 -5.01 -0.70
CA ILE A 418 -25.09 -5.90 -0.58
C ILE A 418 -25.45 -6.19 0.89
N SER A 419 -24.75 -5.57 1.84
CA SER A 419 -25.01 -5.75 3.27
C SER A 419 -26.35 -5.14 3.68
N ASP A 420 -27.08 -5.80 4.61
CA ASP A 420 -28.39 -5.34 5.11
C ASP A 420 -28.31 -4.15 6.10
N THR A 421 -27.11 -3.68 6.43
CA THR A 421 -26.87 -2.64 7.46
C THR A 421 -26.89 -1.21 6.91
N HIS A 422 -27.30 -1.01 5.66
CA HIS A 422 -27.27 0.30 5.01
C HIS A 422 -28.42 1.21 5.43
N VAL A 423 -28.07 2.47 5.79
CA VAL A 423 -29.03 3.55 6.02
C VAL A 423 -28.87 4.60 4.92
N TRP A 424 -29.82 4.66 4.02
CA TRP A 424 -29.79 5.58 2.88
C TRP A 424 -30.42 6.92 3.20
N ASN A 425 -29.65 8.01 3.01
CA ASN A 425 -30.14 9.38 3.09
C ASN A 425 -29.77 10.13 1.81
N THR A 426 -30.74 10.35 0.92
CA THR A 426 -30.51 10.96 -0.39
C THR A 426 -29.93 12.37 -0.30
N ALA A 427 -30.42 13.19 0.64
CA ALA A 427 -29.92 14.55 0.83
C ALA A 427 -28.44 14.55 1.28
N PHE A 428 -28.10 13.69 2.22
CA PHE A 428 -26.74 13.58 2.72
C PHE A 428 -25.77 13.10 1.63
N VAL A 429 -26.12 12.07 0.86
CA VAL A 429 -25.32 11.55 -0.24
C VAL A 429 -25.06 12.59 -1.33
N ILE A 430 -26.13 13.24 -1.84
CA ILE A 430 -26.00 14.23 -2.93
C ILE A 430 -25.17 15.43 -2.48
N LEU A 431 -25.41 15.95 -1.28
CA LEU A 431 -24.68 17.10 -0.74
C LEU A 431 -23.22 16.76 -0.47
N THR A 432 -22.91 15.54 0.01
CA THR A 432 -21.54 15.08 0.18
C THR A 432 -20.79 15.04 -1.15
N ILE A 433 -21.37 14.46 -2.19
CA ILE A 433 -20.77 14.41 -3.54
C ILE A 433 -20.54 15.84 -4.07
N PHE A 434 -21.52 16.71 -3.90
CA PHE A 434 -21.44 18.10 -4.34
C PHE A 434 -20.33 18.85 -3.60
N PHE A 435 -20.29 18.81 -2.28
CA PHE A 435 -19.29 19.51 -1.48
C PHE A 435 -17.87 18.94 -1.71
N CYS A 436 -17.72 17.62 -1.82
CA CYS A 436 -16.44 17.01 -2.16
C CYS A 436 -15.91 17.54 -3.50
N SER A 437 -16.75 17.59 -4.53
CA SER A 437 -16.34 18.09 -5.85
C SER A 437 -16.07 19.59 -5.86
N LEU A 438 -16.90 20.37 -5.17
CA LEU A 438 -16.78 21.82 -5.09
C LEU A 438 -15.50 22.24 -4.35
N TYR A 439 -15.28 21.73 -3.12
CA TYR A 439 -14.13 22.12 -2.31
C TYR A 439 -12.81 21.56 -2.87
N ARG A 440 -12.82 20.38 -3.48
CA ARG A 440 -11.66 19.87 -4.24
C ARG A 440 -11.26 20.85 -5.35
N THR A 441 -12.23 21.29 -6.15
CA THR A 441 -11.99 22.24 -7.24
C THR A 441 -11.48 23.58 -6.72
N LEU A 442 -12.13 24.13 -5.69
CA LEU A 442 -11.75 25.39 -5.06
C LEU A 442 -10.35 25.31 -4.45
N GLY A 443 -10.06 24.23 -3.68
CA GLY A 443 -8.77 23.98 -3.07
C GLY A 443 -7.64 23.91 -4.08
N VAL A 444 -7.81 23.15 -5.17
CA VAL A 444 -6.81 23.06 -6.24
C VAL A 444 -6.58 24.42 -6.91
N ILE A 445 -7.62 25.20 -7.18
CA ILE A 445 -7.47 26.53 -7.80
C ILE A 445 -6.67 27.47 -6.89
N ILE A 446 -7.03 27.55 -5.58
CA ILE A 446 -6.37 28.40 -4.60
C ILE A 446 -4.90 27.97 -4.43
N LEU A 447 -4.68 26.69 -4.14
CA LEU A 447 -3.34 26.17 -3.89
C LEU A 447 -2.43 26.29 -5.11
N THR A 448 -2.97 26.05 -6.33
CA THR A 448 -2.20 26.24 -7.56
C THR A 448 -1.87 27.72 -7.78
N ALA A 449 -2.73 28.67 -7.44
CA ALA A 449 -2.42 30.08 -7.51
C ALA A 449 -1.24 30.44 -6.59
N ILE A 450 -1.22 29.90 -5.37
CA ILE A 450 -0.11 30.06 -4.42
C ILE A 450 1.17 29.44 -4.97
N VAL A 451 1.12 28.18 -5.42
CA VAL A 451 2.27 27.46 -5.95
C VAL A 451 2.86 28.15 -7.17
N ASN A 452 2.02 28.61 -8.10
CA ASN A 452 2.47 29.29 -9.32
C ASN A 452 3.14 30.65 -9.08
N HIS A 453 2.96 31.24 -7.89
CA HIS A 453 3.69 32.44 -7.49
C HIS A 453 5.18 32.14 -7.24
N PHE A 454 5.48 30.93 -6.72
CA PHE A 454 6.84 30.52 -6.35
C PHE A 454 7.54 29.66 -7.41
N ARG A 455 6.81 29.12 -8.41
CA ARG A 455 7.37 28.23 -9.42
C ARG A 455 7.82 28.97 -10.68
N ILE A 456 8.96 28.52 -11.22
CA ILE A 456 9.46 28.96 -12.52
C ILE A 456 8.60 28.34 -13.64
N TYR A 457 8.36 27.03 -13.59
CA TYR A 457 7.46 26.32 -14.50
C TYR A 457 6.05 26.23 -13.89
N LYS A 458 5.18 27.09 -14.37
CA LYS A 458 3.80 27.21 -13.88
C LYS A 458 2.94 26.01 -14.32
N LEU A 459 2.09 25.54 -13.42
CA LEU A 459 1.04 24.58 -13.74
C LEU A 459 0.02 25.25 -14.66
N THR A 460 -0.28 24.60 -15.78
CA THR A 460 -1.23 25.11 -16.79
C THR A 460 -2.67 24.96 -16.33
N THR A 461 -3.61 25.60 -17.04
CA THR A 461 -5.05 25.44 -16.73
C THR A 461 -5.52 24.00 -16.96
N VAL A 462 -4.92 23.31 -17.92
CA VAL A 462 -5.20 21.89 -18.18
C VAL A 462 -4.72 21.02 -17.04
N ASP A 463 -3.51 21.27 -16.51
CA ASP A 463 -2.98 20.53 -15.35
C ASP A 463 -3.89 20.70 -14.12
N LYS A 464 -4.34 21.95 -13.86
CA LYS A 464 -5.31 22.25 -12.77
C LYS A 464 -6.59 21.44 -12.92
N PHE A 465 -7.15 21.43 -14.13
CA PHE A 465 -8.39 20.71 -14.39
C PHE A 465 -8.22 19.20 -14.14
N VAL A 466 -7.12 18.62 -14.60
CA VAL A 466 -6.80 17.21 -14.40
C VAL A 466 -6.62 16.89 -12.91
N MET A 467 -5.97 17.77 -12.13
CA MET A 467 -5.82 17.62 -10.68
C MET A 467 -7.17 17.72 -9.94
N CYS A 468 -8.07 18.63 -10.38
CA CYS A 468 -9.41 18.72 -9.80
C CYS A 468 -10.22 17.44 -10.06
N TYR A 469 -10.18 16.97 -11.30
CA TYR A 469 -10.97 15.82 -11.74
C TYR A 469 -10.40 14.48 -11.26
N GLY A 470 -9.08 14.41 -11.10
CA GLY A 470 -8.36 13.21 -10.67
C GLY A 470 -8.48 12.87 -9.17
N GLY A 471 -9.24 13.63 -8.40
CA GLY A 471 -9.48 13.38 -6.97
C GLY A 471 -10.48 12.25 -6.71
N LEU A 472 -10.21 11.04 -7.18
CA LEU A 472 -11.05 9.86 -6.95
C LEU A 472 -10.99 9.43 -5.47
N ARG A 473 -12.06 8.84 -4.97
CA ARG A 473 -12.11 8.26 -3.62
C ARG A 473 -11.97 6.75 -3.74
N GLY A 474 -11.27 6.13 -2.78
CA GLY A 474 -10.92 4.72 -2.90
C GLY A 474 -10.95 3.94 -1.59
N ALA A 475 -10.11 2.95 -1.54
CA ALA A 475 -10.07 1.92 -0.52
C ALA A 475 -9.82 2.43 0.90
N VAL A 476 -8.96 3.44 1.07
CA VAL A 476 -8.62 3.99 2.40
C VAL A 476 -9.85 4.64 3.06
N ALA A 477 -10.64 5.41 2.30
CA ALA A 477 -11.88 6.00 2.82
C ALA A 477 -12.88 4.92 3.26
N PHE A 478 -12.99 3.82 2.49
CA PHE A 478 -13.84 2.68 2.83
C PHE A 478 -13.36 1.96 4.10
N ALA A 479 -12.08 1.73 4.24
CA ALA A 479 -11.53 1.06 5.42
C ALA A 479 -11.69 1.91 6.70
N LEU A 480 -11.43 3.22 6.61
CA LEU A 480 -11.59 4.14 7.74
C LEU A 480 -13.04 4.25 8.22
N VAL A 481 -14.03 4.24 7.29
CA VAL A 481 -15.43 4.31 7.72
C VAL A 481 -15.89 3.03 8.42
N LEU A 482 -15.30 1.88 8.10
CA LEU A 482 -15.57 0.61 8.79
C LEU A 482 -14.90 0.53 10.18
N LEU A 483 -13.82 1.30 10.40
CA LEU A 483 -13.12 1.36 11.68
C LEU A 483 -13.91 2.11 12.76
N ILE A 484 -14.84 3.00 12.36
CA ILE A 484 -15.65 3.80 13.28
C ILE A 484 -16.48 2.88 14.19
N ASP A 485 -16.35 3.00 15.52
CA ASP A 485 -17.17 2.25 16.47
C ASP A 485 -18.60 2.83 16.53
N PRO A 486 -19.62 2.03 16.19
CA PRO A 486 -21.02 2.45 16.22
C PRO A 486 -21.54 2.81 17.62
N LYS A 487 -20.81 2.45 18.69
CA LYS A 487 -21.16 2.82 20.07
C LYS A 487 -20.96 4.31 20.31
N PHE A 488 -19.91 4.91 19.77
CA PHE A 488 -19.58 6.33 19.93
C PHE A 488 -20.26 7.17 18.85
N VAL A 489 -20.26 6.70 17.58
CA VAL A 489 -20.81 7.42 16.43
C VAL A 489 -22.04 6.69 15.91
N LYS A 490 -23.22 7.15 16.33
CA LYS A 490 -24.51 6.55 15.92
C LYS A 490 -24.81 6.69 14.43
N LEU A 491 -24.18 7.64 13.75
CA LEU A 491 -24.34 7.91 12.32
C LEU A 491 -23.48 7.02 11.43
N GLN A 492 -22.68 6.10 11.99
CA GLN A 492 -21.77 5.22 11.27
C GLN A 492 -22.45 4.46 10.09
N PRO A 493 -23.65 3.85 10.19
CA PRO A 493 -24.27 3.16 9.05
C PRO A 493 -24.60 4.10 7.88
N MET A 494 -24.98 5.35 8.17
CA MET A 494 -25.21 6.38 7.16
C MET A 494 -23.90 6.81 6.52
N PHE A 495 -22.81 6.91 7.29
CA PHE A 495 -21.47 7.23 6.78
C PHE A 495 -20.94 6.13 5.87
N VAL A 496 -21.07 4.85 6.25
CA VAL A 496 -20.70 3.71 5.40
C VAL A 496 -21.43 3.75 4.07
N THR A 497 -22.74 3.88 4.10
CA THR A 497 -23.58 3.93 2.89
C THR A 497 -23.19 5.10 1.99
N THR A 498 -22.96 6.28 2.57
CA THR A 498 -22.58 7.48 1.82
C THR A 498 -21.18 7.34 1.23
N THR A 499 -20.22 6.80 1.98
CA THR A 499 -18.84 6.57 1.49
C THR A 499 -18.87 5.63 0.29
N ILE A 500 -19.60 4.51 0.36
CA ILE A 500 -19.77 3.60 -0.77
C ILE A 500 -20.37 4.34 -1.97
N ALA A 501 -21.43 5.12 -1.78
CA ALA A 501 -22.07 5.88 -2.87
C ALA A 501 -21.11 6.90 -3.51
N VAL A 502 -20.29 7.61 -2.70
CA VAL A 502 -19.28 8.55 -3.20
C VAL A 502 -18.18 7.81 -3.98
N ILE A 503 -17.69 6.67 -3.49
CA ILE A 503 -16.70 5.85 -4.20
C ILE A 503 -17.28 5.36 -5.53
N TYR A 504 -18.51 4.87 -5.56
CA TYR A 504 -19.18 4.50 -6.82
C TYR A 504 -19.25 5.67 -7.79
N PHE A 505 -19.67 6.84 -7.34
CA PHE A 505 -19.72 8.02 -8.19
C PHE A 505 -18.34 8.37 -8.75
N THR A 506 -17.31 8.40 -7.93
CA THR A 506 -15.96 8.78 -8.36
C THR A 506 -15.34 7.71 -9.25
N VAL A 507 -15.41 6.43 -8.91
CA VAL A 507 -14.78 5.35 -9.67
C VAL A 507 -15.52 5.11 -10.99
N PHE A 508 -16.88 5.05 -11.00
CA PHE A 508 -17.62 4.79 -12.23
C PHE A 508 -17.76 6.04 -13.09
N PHE A 509 -18.22 7.16 -12.53
CA PHE A 509 -18.46 8.36 -13.35
C PHE A 509 -17.15 9.06 -13.71
N GLN A 510 -16.35 9.45 -12.74
CA GLN A 510 -15.10 10.18 -12.99
C GLN A 510 -14.02 9.25 -13.57
N GLY A 511 -13.89 8.02 -13.07
CA GLY A 511 -12.89 7.06 -13.54
C GLY A 511 -13.06 6.66 -15.01
N ILE A 512 -14.29 6.45 -15.49
CA ILE A 512 -14.56 6.12 -16.90
C ILE A 512 -14.32 7.35 -17.80
N THR A 513 -14.72 8.54 -17.35
CA THR A 513 -14.67 9.76 -18.17
C THR A 513 -13.30 10.43 -18.19
N ILE A 514 -12.36 10.10 -17.30
CA ILE A 514 -11.03 10.72 -17.26
C ILE A 514 -10.21 10.46 -18.53
N LYS A 515 -10.26 9.26 -19.08
CA LYS A 515 -9.50 8.88 -20.29
C LYS A 515 -9.91 9.69 -21.53
N PRO A 516 -11.20 9.77 -21.92
CA PRO A 516 -11.63 10.64 -23.00
C PRO A 516 -11.37 12.12 -22.72
N LEU A 517 -11.51 12.54 -21.46
CA LEU A 517 -11.30 13.93 -21.07
C LEU A 517 -9.85 14.39 -21.24
N VAL A 518 -8.87 13.60 -20.78
CA VAL A 518 -7.43 13.87 -20.93
C VAL A 518 -7.05 13.94 -22.42
N LYS A 519 -7.66 13.10 -23.27
CA LYS A 519 -7.47 13.16 -24.74
C LYS A 519 -8.05 14.43 -25.36
N ILE A 520 -9.26 14.83 -24.97
CA ILE A 520 -9.93 16.06 -25.50
C ILE A 520 -9.14 17.30 -25.08
N LEU A 521 -8.61 17.34 -23.85
CA LEU A 521 -7.84 18.47 -23.32
C LEU A 521 -6.43 18.59 -23.89
N ASN A 522 -5.98 17.64 -24.72
CA ASN A 522 -4.62 17.58 -25.27
C ASN A 522 -3.55 17.80 -24.19
N VAL A 523 -3.62 17.05 -23.11
CA VAL A 523 -2.64 17.11 -22.03
C VAL A 523 -1.25 16.86 -22.60
N LYS A 524 -0.24 17.61 -22.17
CA LYS A 524 1.14 17.45 -22.61
C LYS A 524 1.61 16.03 -22.34
N THR A 525 1.96 15.31 -23.40
CA THR A 525 2.50 13.96 -23.32
C THR A 525 4.02 14.01 -23.29
N GLY A 526 4.63 13.17 -22.46
CA GLY A 526 6.08 12.97 -22.41
C GLY A 526 6.53 11.99 -23.49
N GLU A 527 7.67 12.24 -24.13
CA GLU A 527 8.26 11.26 -25.05
C GLU A 527 8.84 10.07 -24.27
N LYS A 528 8.47 8.84 -24.66
CA LYS A 528 8.98 7.58 -24.08
C LYS A 528 10.42 7.25 -24.47
N LYS A 529 11.29 8.23 -24.66
CA LYS A 529 12.69 7.95 -24.91
C LYS A 529 13.43 7.70 -23.59
N LYS A 530 13.99 6.50 -23.45
CA LYS A 530 14.99 6.28 -22.37
C LYS A 530 16.09 7.32 -22.57
N PRO A 531 16.41 8.15 -21.56
CA PRO A 531 17.41 9.18 -21.70
C PRO A 531 18.72 8.55 -22.17
N SER A 532 19.29 9.08 -23.24
CA SER A 532 20.58 8.64 -23.79
C SER A 532 21.69 8.87 -22.74
N MET A 533 22.82 8.19 -22.91
CA MET A 533 23.94 8.39 -22.00
C MET A 533 24.43 9.85 -21.99
N ASN A 534 24.42 10.50 -23.15
CA ASN A 534 24.77 11.91 -23.29
C ASN A 534 23.80 12.82 -22.52
N GLU A 535 22.52 12.54 -22.58
CA GLU A 535 21.48 13.29 -21.88
C GLU A 535 21.63 13.18 -20.37
N ARG A 536 21.92 11.98 -19.84
CA ARG A 536 22.22 11.77 -18.42
C ARG A 536 23.49 12.49 -17.96
N ILE A 537 24.54 12.53 -18.80
CA ILE A 537 25.78 13.25 -18.49
C ILE A 537 25.51 14.76 -18.52
N HIS A 538 24.80 15.24 -19.54
CA HIS A 538 24.41 16.65 -19.65
C HIS A 538 23.58 17.12 -18.46
N GLU A 539 22.61 16.33 -18.05
CA GLU A 539 21.77 16.59 -16.88
C GLU A 539 22.58 16.72 -15.59
N ARG A 540 23.55 15.81 -15.37
CA ARG A 540 24.46 15.88 -14.22
C ARG A 540 25.39 17.10 -14.28
N LEU A 541 25.89 17.42 -15.48
CA LEU A 541 26.71 18.62 -15.69
C LEU A 541 25.93 19.87 -15.35
N MET A 542 24.69 19.98 -15.85
CA MET A 542 23.82 21.13 -15.56
C MET A 542 23.48 21.24 -14.08
N ASP A 543 23.28 20.12 -13.37
CA ASP A 543 23.08 20.12 -11.92
C ASP A 543 24.27 20.77 -11.18
N HIS A 544 25.51 20.43 -11.54
CA HIS A 544 26.71 21.00 -10.93
C HIS A 544 26.93 22.47 -11.31
N VAL A 545 26.67 22.83 -12.57
CA VAL A 545 26.75 24.23 -13.05
C VAL A 545 25.75 25.09 -12.30
N MET A 546 24.49 24.61 -12.16
CA MET A 546 23.45 25.35 -11.46
C MET A 546 23.75 25.49 -9.96
N ALA A 547 24.29 24.44 -9.32
CA ALA A 547 24.75 24.54 -7.93
C ALA A 547 25.86 25.60 -7.77
N GLY A 548 26.83 25.66 -8.70
CA GLY A 548 27.86 26.69 -8.71
C GLY A 548 27.31 28.11 -8.96
N VAL A 549 26.32 28.25 -9.82
CA VAL A 549 25.62 29.54 -10.05
C VAL A 549 24.88 30.00 -8.80
N GLU A 550 24.18 29.09 -8.11
CA GLU A 550 23.50 29.40 -6.84
C GLU A 550 24.50 29.83 -5.75
N ASP A 551 25.66 29.16 -5.66
CA ASP A 551 26.74 29.53 -4.73
C ASP A 551 27.32 30.93 -5.01
N ILE A 552 27.55 31.27 -6.30
CA ILE A 552 28.06 32.58 -6.72
C ILE A 552 27.05 33.69 -6.42
N LEU A 553 25.76 33.42 -6.67
CA LEU A 553 24.69 34.38 -6.41
C LEU A 553 24.36 34.58 -4.92
N GLY A 554 24.90 33.72 -4.05
CA GLY A 554 24.60 33.73 -2.63
C GLY A 554 23.14 33.38 -2.29
N ARG A 555 22.41 32.82 -3.25
CA ARG A 555 21.03 32.34 -3.07
C ARG A 555 21.03 30.82 -3.03
N HIS A 556 20.73 30.27 -1.87
CA HIS A 556 20.67 28.82 -1.68
C HIS A 556 19.34 28.28 -2.21
N GLY A 557 19.36 27.67 -3.41
CA GLY A 557 18.23 27.02 -4.03
C GLY A 557 18.29 25.49 -3.88
N ASN A 558 17.40 24.80 -4.60
CA ASN A 558 17.29 23.33 -4.57
C ASN A 558 18.57 22.62 -5.04
N HIS A 559 19.31 23.18 -6.00
CA HIS A 559 20.53 22.58 -6.52
C HIS A 559 21.66 22.60 -5.49
N HIS A 560 21.84 23.72 -4.76
CA HIS A 560 22.82 23.83 -3.68
C HIS A 560 22.53 22.85 -2.56
N VAL A 561 21.29 22.79 -2.07
CA VAL A 561 20.88 21.86 -0.99
C VAL A 561 21.10 20.41 -1.41
N ARG A 562 20.71 20.06 -2.64
CA ARG A 562 20.89 18.72 -3.19
C ARG A 562 22.35 18.35 -3.34
N ASP A 563 23.20 19.25 -3.82
CA ASP A 563 24.64 18.99 -3.98
C ASP A 563 25.34 18.85 -2.62
N ARG A 564 24.96 19.68 -1.64
CA ARG A 564 25.46 19.56 -0.27
C ARG A 564 25.06 18.24 0.37
N PHE A 565 23.81 17.80 0.16
CA PHE A 565 23.36 16.49 0.62
C PHE A 565 24.10 15.35 -0.09
N LYS A 566 24.29 15.41 -1.41
CA LYS A 566 25.08 14.42 -2.16
C LYS A 566 26.52 14.32 -1.67
N ARG A 567 27.17 15.46 -1.37
CA ARG A 567 28.54 15.47 -0.79
C ARG A 567 28.57 14.81 0.58
N PHE A 568 27.60 15.11 1.42
CA PHE A 568 27.44 14.48 2.74
C PHE A 568 27.20 12.97 2.61
N ASP A 569 26.25 12.57 1.76
CA ASP A 569 25.90 11.18 1.47
C ASP A 569 27.12 10.37 0.99
N ASN A 570 27.83 10.88 -0.02
CA ASN A 570 29.02 10.23 -0.57
C ASN A 570 30.17 10.12 0.44
N ARG A 571 30.29 11.08 1.37
CA ARG A 571 31.40 11.11 2.34
C ARG A 571 31.12 10.26 3.58
N PHE A 572 29.86 10.28 4.09
CA PHE A 572 29.55 9.68 5.39
C PHE A 572 28.61 8.47 5.28
N ILE A 573 27.61 8.46 4.39
CA ILE A 573 26.58 7.43 4.36
C ILE A 573 27.00 6.26 3.45
N ARG A 574 27.29 6.53 2.19
CA ARG A 574 27.60 5.51 1.18
C ARG A 574 28.77 4.59 1.51
N PRO A 575 29.89 5.04 2.11
CA PRO A 575 31.02 4.15 2.43
C PRO A 575 30.65 3.06 3.44
N TYR A 576 29.69 3.34 4.33
CA TYR A 576 29.24 2.39 5.35
C TYR A 576 28.10 1.48 4.89
N ILE A 577 27.22 1.98 4.00
CA ILE A 577 26.00 1.27 3.58
C ILE A 577 26.22 0.51 2.27
N LEU A 578 26.97 1.05 1.30
CA LEU A 578 27.16 0.40 0.01
C LEU A 578 28.29 -0.63 0.05
N ARG A 579 28.06 -1.75 -0.63
CA ARG A 579 29.03 -2.84 -0.74
C ARG A 579 30.26 -2.45 -1.57
N ASP A 580 30.03 -1.89 -2.76
CA ASP A 580 31.08 -1.56 -3.73
C ASP A 580 31.24 -0.04 -3.89
N HIS A 581 31.38 0.67 -2.77
CA HIS A 581 31.64 2.11 -2.82
C HIS A 581 33.09 2.38 -3.22
N LYS A 582 33.35 2.45 -4.52
CA LYS A 582 34.58 3.03 -5.02
C LYS A 582 34.44 4.55 -4.97
N GLN A 583 35.23 5.20 -4.13
CA GLN A 583 35.34 6.66 -4.11
C GLN A 583 35.68 7.14 -5.53
N GLY A 584 34.79 7.93 -6.11
CA GLY A 584 34.95 8.42 -7.47
C GLY A 584 34.90 7.29 -8.50
N ALA A 585 33.73 6.62 -8.61
CA ALA A 585 33.44 5.75 -9.75
C ALA A 585 33.34 6.60 -11.03
N GLU A 586 34.48 7.13 -11.45
CA GLU A 586 34.63 7.41 -12.89
C GLU A 586 34.27 6.13 -13.63
N PRO A 587 33.45 6.17 -14.68
CA PRO A 587 33.18 4.99 -15.46
C PRO A 587 34.50 4.31 -15.79
N LYS A 588 34.59 2.98 -15.67
CA LYS A 588 35.82 2.22 -15.99
C LYS A 588 36.49 2.64 -17.30
N ILE A 589 35.64 3.10 -18.24
CA ILE A 589 36.04 3.68 -19.53
C ILE A 589 36.89 4.97 -19.33
N LEU A 590 36.43 5.87 -18.46
CA LEU A 590 37.13 7.14 -18.20
C LEU A 590 38.46 6.89 -17.45
N GLU A 591 38.46 5.95 -16.50
CA GLU A 591 39.67 5.50 -15.78
C GLU A 591 40.67 4.84 -16.74
N THR A 592 40.18 3.99 -17.65
CA THR A 592 41.01 3.34 -18.66
C THR A 592 41.53 4.37 -19.67
N TYR A 593 40.69 5.31 -20.09
CA TYR A 593 41.06 6.40 -20.99
C TYR A 593 42.12 7.32 -20.35
N SER A 594 41.95 7.71 -19.09
CA SER A 594 42.93 8.53 -18.37
C SER A 594 44.26 7.80 -18.20
N LYS A 595 44.24 6.47 -17.90
CA LYS A 595 45.46 5.64 -17.84
C LYS A 595 46.16 5.53 -19.20
N LEU A 596 45.42 5.35 -20.28
CA LEU A 596 45.95 5.30 -21.64
C LEU A 596 46.53 6.66 -22.05
N ALA A 597 45.78 7.75 -21.83
CA ALA A 597 46.25 9.11 -22.11
C ALA A 597 47.51 9.47 -21.31
N MET A 598 47.59 9.06 -20.04
CA MET A 598 48.75 9.24 -19.20
C MET A 598 49.97 8.43 -19.75
N LYS A 599 49.71 7.18 -20.18
CA LYS A 599 50.74 6.33 -20.77
C LYS A 599 51.28 6.91 -22.08
N ASP A 600 50.36 7.38 -22.97
CA ASP A 600 50.72 8.02 -24.23
C ASP A 600 51.50 9.33 -24.01
N ALA A 601 51.08 10.12 -23.00
CA ALA A 601 51.83 11.33 -22.61
C ALA A 601 53.23 11.02 -22.07
N MET A 602 53.39 9.98 -21.26
CA MET A 602 54.70 9.53 -20.77
C MET A 602 55.58 9.00 -21.89
N GLU A 603 55.03 8.27 -22.85
CA GLU A 603 55.75 7.73 -23.98
C GLU A 603 56.20 8.86 -24.96
N PHE A 604 55.31 9.86 -25.15
CA PHE A 604 55.65 11.08 -25.91
C PHE A 604 56.80 11.88 -25.22
N MET A 605 56.72 12.07 -23.91
CA MET A 605 57.80 12.71 -23.15
C MET A 605 59.11 11.91 -23.24
N ARG A 606 59.08 10.59 -23.17
CA ARG A 606 60.24 9.71 -23.30
C ARG A 606 60.87 9.80 -24.70
N ARG A 607 60.09 9.83 -25.74
CA ARG A 607 60.56 10.01 -27.14
C ARG A 607 61.20 11.39 -27.34
N ASN A 608 60.61 12.43 -26.80
CA ASN A 608 61.13 13.78 -26.92
C ASN A 608 62.35 14.04 -26.03
N ALA A 609 62.42 13.40 -24.84
CA ALA A 609 63.62 13.47 -24.01
C ALA A 609 64.85 12.79 -24.64
N SER A 610 64.64 11.77 -25.49
CA SER A 610 65.73 11.14 -26.24
C SER A 610 66.20 11.98 -27.45
N THR A 611 65.40 12.95 -27.88
CA THR A 611 65.73 13.85 -29.01
C THR A 611 66.40 15.18 -28.55
N ILE A 612 66.25 15.53 -27.25
CA ILE A 612 66.82 16.74 -26.61
C ILE A 612 67.98 16.33 -25.69
N GLY A 613 68.87 15.49 -26.18
CA GLY A 613 70.09 15.17 -25.50
C GLY A 613 71.10 16.33 -25.63
N GLY A 614 71.12 17.25 -24.65
CA GLY A 614 72.17 18.23 -24.54
C GLY A 614 71.84 19.65 -24.08
N GLY A 615 70.88 19.82 -23.16
CA GLY A 615 70.59 21.13 -22.58
C GLY A 615 69.89 21.03 -21.23
N SER A 616 70.55 21.52 -20.19
CA SER A 616 70.03 21.66 -18.85
C SER A 616 68.79 22.53 -18.85
N ILE A 617 67.62 21.94 -18.64
CA ILE A 617 66.33 22.65 -18.52
C ILE A 617 65.85 22.56 -17.09
N THR A 618 65.85 23.70 -16.41
CA THR A 618 65.28 23.90 -15.07
C THR A 618 63.74 23.77 -15.13
N GLY A 619 63.29 22.89 -14.39
CA GLY A 619 62.15 22.02 -14.14
C GLY A 619 60.73 22.41 -14.42
N THR A 620 60.15 23.50 -14.08
CA THR A 620 58.66 23.59 -13.94
C THR A 620 57.92 24.23 -15.13
N ASP A 621 58.58 25.14 -15.85
CA ASP A 621 57.92 25.84 -16.97
C ASP A 621 57.85 25.04 -18.27
N SER A 622 58.75 24.05 -18.42
CA SER A 622 58.75 23.15 -19.57
C SER A 622 57.62 22.12 -19.53
N MET A 623 57.21 21.67 -18.38
CA MET A 623 56.10 20.70 -18.25
C MET A 623 54.76 21.32 -18.65
N SER A 624 54.48 22.55 -18.26
CA SER A 624 53.27 23.25 -18.64
C SER A 624 53.20 23.60 -20.15
N ALA A 625 54.37 23.91 -20.76
CA ALA A 625 54.49 24.13 -22.20
C ALA A 625 54.31 22.83 -23.02
N ILE A 626 54.83 21.70 -22.55
CA ILE A 626 54.67 20.37 -23.16
C ILE A 626 53.20 19.91 -23.06
N PHE A 627 52.55 20.10 -21.92
CA PHE A 627 51.13 19.81 -21.76
C PHE A 627 50.26 20.70 -22.65
N ARG A 628 50.57 21.97 -22.82
CA ARG A 628 49.85 22.90 -23.70
C ARG A 628 50.00 22.52 -25.17
N ASN A 629 51.19 22.11 -25.62
CA ASN A 629 51.42 21.63 -26.99
C ASN A 629 50.72 20.28 -27.28
N TYR A 630 50.63 19.38 -26.27
CA TYR A 630 49.93 18.11 -26.40
C TYR A 630 48.42 18.31 -26.53
N THR A 631 47.82 19.22 -25.74
CA THR A 631 46.39 19.53 -25.81
C THR A 631 46.02 20.29 -27.09
N THR A 632 46.86 21.20 -27.57
CA THR A 632 46.62 21.93 -28.85
C THR A 632 46.89 21.07 -30.08
N GLY A 633 47.83 20.15 -30.04
CA GLY A 633 48.11 19.24 -31.17
C GLY A 633 47.01 18.18 -31.38
N ASN A 634 46.36 17.75 -30.33
CA ASN A 634 45.26 16.75 -30.41
C ASN A 634 43.92 17.35 -30.81
N LEU A 635 43.73 18.67 -30.69
CA LEU A 635 42.53 19.36 -31.13
C LEU A 635 42.52 19.72 -32.64
N ASN A 636 43.70 19.74 -33.26
CA ASN A 636 43.83 20.07 -34.71
C ASN A 636 43.95 18.83 -35.62
N GLY A 637 43.84 17.63 -35.05
CA GLY A 637 44.02 16.37 -35.78
C GLY A 637 42.74 15.51 -35.95
N ARG A 638 41.56 16.13 -35.85
CA ARG A 638 40.31 15.47 -36.23
C ARG A 638 39.37 16.41 -36.93
#